data_ddf97b415c782d8581244fba6f36f383
#
_entry.id   ddf97b415c782d8581244fba6f36f383
#
_cell.length_a   1.000
_cell.length_b   1.000
_cell.length_c   1.000
_cell.angle_alpha   90.00
_cell.angle_beta   90.00
_cell.angle_gamma   90.00
#
_symmetry.space_group_name_H-M   'P 1'
#
loop_
_entity.id
_entity.type
_entity.pdbx_description
1 polymer ?
#
loop_
_entity_poly.entity_id
_entity_poly.type
_entity_poly.pdbx_seq_one_letter_code
_entity_poly.pdbx_strand_id
1 'polypeptide(L)'
;MAIVEMKRIDLLAMRQDQRKLLRTLQDMGCVEITPLQDEALAEYRTRDDGRLEQVDALLARLSWAIHECAAYNHQPAPFMGNLPEASAQDVHYITRQEAALQETLRQAETLEKRSGEYRGQLMRLQVAQSQLKPWLSFDLPMEQMHNTRRVAHFLGTVKAAELQQCQEKWASLPVVVEQLSAEHDTAAVWICAHQSAREQVAADLRDAGFAPAQLPEFTGTAAEQSARLENEKNEILRQQEALVQDWKALSAELTHLKVWYDALTIERDQLEAARQTIGTGKAFLLHGWVPAEVAQQVADKCRSLAPTCSVDINDPAEGDEPPVLLDNNRVNAPYESVVEGFALPAYRSVDPTAVMAPFYACLFGMMLSDAGYGLVMIVGILALIFLKKPAKKNARLLWVLFGGAVMTVVWGAAYNTWMGFTSPWGGLLDPMNDPMPVMMICLAVGVIHLYAGLGMAAYLNFKRGKPLDALYDQFSWIFALTGLGLYALCSGTLQTIGLGLTIFGVALLLLFGGREKKNPFARLLGGLSQIYGATSWISDILSYMRLFGMGLATGVMGQVIDMLVGMIFQNGPIGWILGSVLFVGAHAFSLGINALGAYVHACRLQYIEFFGKFFEEGGVAFRPLQRRTKYVSIRPETGSKDA
;
A
#
# COMPACT_ATOMS: atom_id res chain seq x y z
N MET A 1 26.69 -2.18 16.58
CA MET A 1 26.21 -2.58 15.23
C MET A 1 24.71 -2.52 15.27
N ALA A 2 24.07 -2.05 14.22
CA ALA A 2 22.60 -1.91 14.23
C ALA A 2 21.85 -3.23 14.04
N ILE A 3 22.50 -4.31 13.57
CA ILE A 3 21.90 -5.65 13.57
C ILE A 3 22.01 -6.20 14.98
N VAL A 4 20.86 -6.43 15.62
CA VAL A 4 20.77 -6.97 16.97
C VAL A 4 21.21 -8.42 16.98
N GLU A 5 21.99 -8.79 17.98
CA GLU A 5 22.41 -10.18 18.19
C GLU A 5 21.21 -11.01 18.66
N MET A 6 20.95 -12.12 17.96
CA MET A 6 19.83 -13.01 18.25
C MET A 6 20.33 -14.29 18.92
N LYS A 7 19.58 -14.77 19.88
CA LYS A 7 19.78 -16.06 20.54
C LYS A 7 18.64 -17.00 20.18
N ARG A 8 18.95 -18.28 20.07
CA ARG A 8 17.95 -19.33 19.94
C ARG A 8 17.41 -19.68 21.32
N ILE A 9 16.10 -19.73 21.46
CA ILE A 9 15.41 -20.12 22.67
C ILE A 9 14.63 -21.41 22.44
N ASP A 10 14.89 -22.40 23.28
CA ASP A 10 14.20 -23.68 23.33
C ASP A 10 13.50 -23.78 24.69
N LEU A 11 12.16 -23.80 24.70
CA LEU A 11 11.33 -23.79 25.89
C LEU A 11 10.53 -25.08 25.97
N LEU A 12 10.83 -25.90 26.98
CA LEU A 12 10.11 -27.14 27.29
C LEU A 12 9.26 -26.93 28.54
N ALA A 13 7.95 -27.12 28.45
CA ALA A 13 7.04 -26.97 29.57
C ALA A 13 5.84 -27.92 29.49
N MET A 14 5.04 -27.95 30.57
CA MET A 14 3.82 -28.78 30.64
C MET A 14 2.72 -28.13 29.78
N ARG A 15 1.94 -28.98 29.08
CA ARG A 15 0.84 -28.53 28.20
C ARG A 15 -0.21 -27.67 28.90
N GLN A 16 -0.47 -27.89 30.17
CA GLN A 16 -1.38 -27.07 30.97
C GLN A 16 -0.95 -25.61 31.09
N ASP A 17 0.37 -25.33 31.02
CA ASP A 17 0.93 -23.99 31.15
C ASP A 17 1.11 -23.29 29.80
N GLN A 18 0.87 -23.97 28.66
CA GLN A 18 1.11 -23.48 27.31
C GLN A 18 0.41 -22.14 27.04
N ARG A 19 -0.90 -22.04 27.33
CA ARG A 19 -1.65 -20.80 27.09
C ARG A 19 -1.13 -19.63 27.91
N LYS A 20 -0.76 -19.89 29.17
CA LYS A 20 -0.24 -18.86 30.09
C LYS A 20 1.14 -18.37 29.63
N LEU A 21 2.00 -19.28 29.19
CA LEU A 21 3.32 -18.95 28.67
C LEU A 21 3.23 -18.18 27.36
N LEU A 22 2.43 -18.65 26.38
CA LEU A 22 2.24 -17.95 25.09
C LEU A 22 1.66 -16.55 25.28
N ARG A 23 0.68 -16.38 26.17
CA ARG A 23 0.14 -15.06 26.50
C ARG A 23 1.22 -14.14 27.06
N THR A 24 2.05 -14.63 27.95
CA THR A 24 3.13 -13.83 28.55
C THR A 24 4.20 -13.47 27.51
N LEU A 25 4.58 -14.40 26.65
CA LEU A 25 5.51 -14.14 25.54
C LEU A 25 4.94 -13.11 24.57
N GLN A 26 3.62 -13.15 24.30
CA GLN A 26 2.93 -12.17 23.48
C GLN A 26 2.90 -10.80 24.16
N ASP A 27 2.74 -10.75 25.47
CA ASP A 27 2.74 -9.50 26.24
C ASP A 27 4.15 -8.86 26.31
N MET A 28 5.19 -9.69 26.34
CA MET A 28 6.58 -9.23 26.24
C MET A 28 6.95 -8.77 24.83
N GLY A 29 6.37 -9.38 23.79
CA GLY A 29 6.53 -8.97 22.40
C GLY A 29 7.95 -9.09 21.84
N CYS A 30 8.79 -9.96 22.40
CA CYS A 30 10.21 -10.05 22.08
C CYS A 30 10.69 -11.45 21.65
N VAL A 31 9.78 -12.41 21.44
CA VAL A 31 10.12 -13.77 20.99
C VAL A 31 9.41 -14.07 19.68
N GLU A 32 10.15 -14.44 18.65
CA GLU A 32 9.62 -15.01 17.42
C GLU A 32 9.59 -16.54 17.54
N ILE A 33 8.41 -17.11 17.34
CA ILE A 33 8.24 -18.57 17.37
C ILE A 33 8.41 -19.09 15.94
N THR A 34 9.29 -20.08 15.78
CA THR A 34 9.56 -20.71 14.49
C THR A 34 9.26 -22.20 14.55
N PRO A 35 8.63 -22.78 13.52
CA PRO A 35 8.39 -24.21 13.49
C PRO A 35 9.72 -24.96 13.36
N LEU A 36 9.91 -25.99 14.17
CA LEU A 36 11.03 -26.89 14.00
C LEU A 36 10.90 -27.64 12.67
N GLN A 37 11.96 -27.59 11.85
CA GLN A 37 11.96 -28.18 10.50
C GLN A 37 12.34 -29.68 10.50
N ASP A 38 12.40 -30.33 11.65
CA ASP A 38 12.74 -31.75 11.74
C ASP A 38 11.55 -32.63 11.31
N GLU A 39 11.70 -33.35 10.20
CA GLU A 39 10.67 -34.23 9.65
C GLU A 39 10.31 -35.36 10.65
N ALA A 40 11.26 -35.82 11.49
CA ALA A 40 11.03 -36.85 12.51
C ALA A 40 10.04 -36.39 13.59
N LEU A 41 9.92 -35.08 13.80
CA LEU A 41 9.04 -34.48 14.81
C LEU A 41 7.72 -33.95 14.23
N ALA A 42 7.49 -34.09 12.93
CA ALA A 42 6.29 -33.60 12.26
C ALA A 42 4.99 -34.21 12.80
N GLU A 43 5.03 -35.48 13.24
CA GLU A 43 3.88 -36.18 13.86
C GLU A 43 3.46 -35.59 15.20
N TYR A 44 4.38 -34.91 15.89
CA TYR A 44 4.16 -34.32 17.22
C TYR A 44 3.75 -32.86 17.17
N ARG A 45 3.53 -32.30 15.98
CA ARG A 45 2.97 -30.95 15.87
C ARG A 45 1.62 -30.87 16.58
N THR A 46 1.45 -29.84 17.36
CA THR A 46 0.19 -29.60 18.10
C THR A 46 -0.97 -29.49 17.09
N ARG A 47 -1.90 -30.44 17.15
CA ARG A 47 -3.11 -30.41 16.33
C ARG A 47 -4.04 -29.33 16.89
N ASP A 48 -4.61 -28.55 15.99
CA ASP A 48 -5.64 -27.57 16.33
C ASP A 48 -6.97 -28.31 16.61
N ASP A 49 -7.62 -27.96 17.70
CA ASP A 49 -8.94 -28.48 18.08
C ASP A 49 -10.09 -27.83 17.26
N GLY A 50 -9.79 -27.21 16.11
CA GLY A 50 -10.76 -26.47 15.28
C GLY A 50 -11.10 -25.08 15.81
N ARG A 51 -10.49 -24.65 16.93
CA ARG A 51 -10.74 -23.32 17.49
C ARG A 51 -10.19 -22.19 16.61
N LEU A 52 -9.04 -22.41 15.96
CA LEU A 52 -8.45 -21.43 15.03
C LEU A 52 -9.40 -21.16 13.86
N GLU A 53 -9.95 -22.21 13.25
CA GLU A 53 -10.92 -22.06 12.15
C GLU A 53 -12.19 -21.31 12.59
N GLN A 54 -12.68 -21.59 13.81
CA GLN A 54 -13.82 -20.86 14.38
C GLN A 54 -13.52 -19.39 14.58
N VAL A 55 -12.33 -19.06 15.10
CA VAL A 55 -11.88 -17.66 15.31
C VAL A 55 -11.69 -16.96 13.97
N ASP A 56 -11.08 -17.60 12.97
CA ASP A 56 -10.91 -17.04 11.63
C ASP A 56 -12.27 -16.77 10.95
N ALA A 57 -13.22 -17.70 11.04
CA ALA A 57 -14.57 -17.50 10.53
C ALA A 57 -15.30 -16.34 11.23
N LEU A 58 -15.13 -16.21 12.55
CA LEU A 58 -15.72 -15.12 13.33
C LEU A 58 -15.08 -13.77 12.97
N LEU A 59 -13.75 -13.71 12.81
CA LEU A 59 -13.02 -12.51 12.36
C LEU A 59 -13.49 -12.05 10.98
N ALA A 60 -13.73 -12.99 10.05
CA ALA A 60 -14.24 -12.66 8.72
C ALA A 60 -15.65 -12.02 8.81
N ARG A 61 -16.56 -12.61 9.58
CA ARG A 61 -17.91 -12.07 9.82
C ARG A 61 -17.86 -10.70 10.49
N LEU A 62 -17.00 -10.52 11.50
CA LEU A 62 -16.82 -9.24 12.18
C LEU A 62 -16.23 -8.17 11.26
N SER A 63 -15.24 -8.52 10.44
CA SER A 63 -14.64 -7.59 9.47
C SER A 63 -15.70 -7.06 8.49
N TRP A 64 -16.60 -7.94 8.03
CA TRP A 64 -17.73 -7.56 7.20
C TRP A 64 -18.70 -6.65 7.96
N ALA A 65 -19.14 -7.02 9.17
CA ALA A 65 -20.08 -6.22 9.95
C ALA A 65 -19.52 -4.82 10.30
N ILE A 66 -18.22 -4.74 10.62
CA ILE A 66 -17.54 -3.46 10.87
C ILE A 66 -17.54 -2.59 9.60
N HIS A 67 -17.33 -3.19 8.42
CA HIS A 67 -17.34 -2.47 7.15
C HIS A 67 -18.72 -1.89 6.85
N GLU A 68 -19.79 -2.69 7.01
CA GLU A 68 -21.16 -2.25 6.79
C GLU A 68 -21.59 -1.17 7.81
N CYS A 69 -21.32 -1.38 9.10
CA CYS A 69 -21.62 -0.40 10.14
C CYS A 69 -20.86 0.93 9.93
N ALA A 70 -19.64 0.90 9.41
CA ALA A 70 -18.85 2.09 9.16
C ALA A 70 -19.45 2.99 8.06
N ALA A 71 -20.25 2.44 7.14
CA ALA A 71 -20.96 3.22 6.13
C ALA A 71 -22.05 4.13 6.75
N TYR A 72 -22.60 3.75 7.89
CA TYR A 72 -23.66 4.49 8.59
C TYR A 72 -23.16 5.33 9.77
N ASN A 73 -21.95 5.09 10.23
CA ASN A 73 -21.31 5.83 11.31
C ASN A 73 -19.98 6.43 10.82
N HIS A 74 -20.05 7.68 10.41
CA HIS A 74 -18.90 8.42 9.87
C HIS A 74 -17.89 8.79 10.97
N GLN A 75 -17.28 7.78 11.57
CA GLN A 75 -16.11 8.02 12.40
C GLN A 75 -14.93 8.44 11.50
N PRO A 76 -14.21 9.52 11.83
CA PRO A 76 -13.04 9.91 11.05
C PRO A 76 -12.04 8.75 11.04
N ALA A 77 -11.62 8.35 9.85
CA ALA A 77 -10.59 7.33 9.72
C ALA A 77 -9.32 7.77 10.48
N PRO A 78 -8.66 6.87 11.19
CA PRO A 78 -7.43 7.19 11.91
C PRO A 78 -6.36 7.64 10.92
N PHE A 79 -5.88 8.87 11.08
CA PHE A 79 -4.87 9.43 10.19
C PHE A 79 -3.54 8.69 10.34
N MET A 80 -3.06 8.10 9.25
CA MET A 80 -1.79 7.35 9.20
C MET A 80 -1.61 6.36 10.37
N GLY A 81 -2.68 5.65 10.76
CA GLY A 81 -2.62 4.56 11.73
C GLY A 81 -2.57 4.99 13.21
N ASN A 82 -2.90 6.24 13.52
CA ASN A 82 -3.09 6.68 14.91
C ASN A 82 -4.40 6.12 15.46
N LEU A 83 -4.34 4.92 16.03
CA LEU A 83 -5.50 4.20 16.54
C LEU A 83 -6.03 4.82 17.85
N PRO A 84 -7.35 4.84 18.06
CA PRO A 84 -7.92 5.24 19.34
C PRO A 84 -7.43 4.29 20.45
N GLU A 85 -7.17 4.84 21.62
CA GLU A 85 -6.69 4.07 22.77
C GLU A 85 -7.87 3.39 23.49
N ALA A 86 -7.71 2.11 23.80
CA ALA A 86 -8.62 1.34 24.65
C ALA A 86 -7.84 0.85 25.89
N SER A 87 -8.48 0.89 27.06
CA SER A 87 -7.88 0.34 28.27
C SER A 87 -7.95 -1.19 28.27
N ALA A 88 -7.03 -1.86 28.95
CA ALA A 88 -7.10 -3.32 29.11
C ALA A 88 -8.39 -3.76 29.83
N GLN A 89 -8.93 -2.90 30.71
CA GLN A 89 -10.19 -3.14 31.41
C GLN A 89 -11.38 -3.11 30.44
N ASP A 90 -11.42 -2.16 29.50
CA ASP A 90 -12.46 -2.07 28.48
C ASP A 90 -12.45 -3.30 27.58
N VAL A 91 -11.27 -3.74 27.16
CA VAL A 91 -11.11 -4.98 26.36
C VAL A 91 -11.64 -6.18 27.12
N HIS A 92 -11.29 -6.31 28.41
CA HIS A 92 -11.76 -7.42 29.22
C HIS A 92 -13.28 -7.36 29.49
N TYR A 93 -13.83 -6.16 29.68
CA TYR A 93 -15.28 -5.96 29.83
C TYR A 93 -16.02 -6.36 28.54
N ILE A 94 -15.55 -5.90 27.39
CA ILE A 94 -16.17 -6.17 26.08
C ILE A 94 -16.08 -7.67 25.73
N THR A 95 -14.93 -8.32 25.98
CA THR A 95 -14.78 -9.76 25.70
C THR A 95 -15.68 -10.63 26.60
N ARG A 96 -16.04 -10.19 27.80
CA ARG A 96 -17.03 -10.87 28.64
C ARG A 96 -18.45 -10.81 28.09
N GLN A 97 -18.74 -9.85 27.21
CA GLN A 97 -20.05 -9.68 26.58
C GLN A 97 -20.16 -10.40 25.23
N GLU A 98 -19.41 -11.48 25.02
CA GLU A 98 -19.38 -12.23 23.76
C GLU A 98 -20.79 -12.59 23.24
N ALA A 99 -21.70 -13.01 24.12
CA ALA A 99 -23.08 -13.34 23.74
C ALA A 99 -23.83 -12.13 23.15
N ALA A 100 -23.68 -10.94 23.76
CA ALA A 100 -24.33 -9.71 23.27
C ALA A 100 -23.72 -9.30 21.91
N LEU A 101 -22.41 -9.42 21.76
CA LEU A 101 -21.70 -9.09 20.51
C LEU A 101 -22.05 -10.07 19.39
N GLN A 102 -22.22 -11.36 19.70
CA GLN A 102 -22.73 -12.35 18.73
C GLN A 102 -24.16 -12.02 18.29
N GLU A 103 -24.99 -11.52 19.20
CA GLU A 103 -26.33 -11.08 18.85
C GLU A 103 -26.32 -9.85 17.94
N THR A 104 -25.47 -8.86 18.24
CA THR A 104 -25.24 -7.72 17.36
C THR A 104 -24.80 -8.14 15.95
N LEU A 105 -23.94 -9.15 15.86
CA LEU A 105 -23.48 -9.71 14.58
C LEU A 105 -24.61 -10.39 13.81
N ARG A 106 -25.48 -11.16 14.50
CA ARG A 106 -26.69 -11.77 13.89
C ARG A 106 -27.67 -10.72 13.40
N GLN A 107 -27.85 -9.63 14.18
CA GLN A 107 -28.68 -8.50 13.75
C GLN A 107 -28.15 -7.87 12.48
N ALA A 108 -26.84 -7.62 12.38
CA ALA A 108 -26.21 -7.11 11.16
C ALA A 108 -26.49 -8.04 9.95
N GLU A 109 -26.32 -9.35 10.11
CA GLU A 109 -26.59 -10.34 9.06
C GLU A 109 -28.07 -10.34 8.64
N THR A 110 -28.97 -10.18 9.61
CA THR A 110 -30.41 -10.11 9.34
C THR A 110 -30.79 -8.85 8.57
N LEU A 111 -30.18 -7.70 8.93
CA LEU A 111 -30.40 -6.43 8.24
C LEU A 111 -29.88 -6.50 6.79
N GLU A 112 -28.71 -7.09 6.54
CA GLU A 112 -28.21 -7.26 5.17
C GLU A 112 -29.08 -8.19 4.34
N LYS A 113 -29.54 -9.29 4.92
CA LYS A 113 -30.49 -10.19 4.22
C LYS A 113 -31.74 -9.43 3.79
N ARG A 114 -32.36 -8.65 4.69
CA ARG A 114 -33.53 -7.80 4.36
C ARG A 114 -33.18 -6.75 3.31
N SER A 115 -32.02 -6.13 3.39
CA SER A 115 -31.55 -5.18 2.38
C SER A 115 -31.47 -5.82 0.99
N GLY A 116 -30.92 -7.03 0.92
CA GLY A 116 -30.87 -7.82 -0.33
C GLY A 116 -32.26 -8.17 -0.87
N GLU A 117 -33.18 -8.57 0.00
CA GLU A 117 -34.56 -8.86 -0.36
C GLU A 117 -35.28 -7.63 -0.93
N TYR A 118 -35.15 -6.46 -0.29
CA TYR A 118 -35.76 -5.21 -0.77
C TYR A 118 -35.13 -4.75 -2.10
N ARG A 119 -33.83 -4.86 -2.26
CA ARG A 119 -33.15 -4.58 -3.56
C ARG A 119 -33.69 -5.46 -4.67
N GLY A 120 -33.87 -6.76 -4.39
CA GLY A 120 -34.43 -7.70 -5.35
C GLY A 120 -35.90 -7.40 -5.69
N GLN A 121 -36.72 -7.00 -4.73
CA GLN A 121 -38.11 -6.60 -4.95
C GLN A 121 -38.20 -5.31 -5.77
N LEU A 122 -37.44 -4.27 -5.43
CA LEU A 122 -37.38 -3.02 -6.19
C LEU A 122 -36.99 -3.25 -7.65
N MET A 123 -36.00 -4.11 -7.91
CA MET A 123 -35.60 -4.45 -9.27
C MET A 123 -36.72 -5.13 -10.06
N ARG A 124 -37.46 -6.06 -9.42
CA ARG A 124 -38.61 -6.73 -10.05
C ARG A 124 -39.71 -5.72 -10.37
N LEU A 125 -40.05 -4.83 -9.44
CA LEU A 125 -41.08 -3.79 -9.64
C LEU A 125 -40.65 -2.82 -10.76
N GLN A 126 -39.38 -2.44 -10.82
CA GLN A 126 -38.87 -1.56 -11.85
C GLN A 126 -38.95 -2.19 -13.25
N VAL A 127 -38.64 -3.48 -13.35
CA VAL A 127 -38.81 -4.24 -14.61
C VAL A 127 -40.30 -4.30 -14.99
N ALA A 128 -41.20 -4.63 -14.05
CA ALA A 128 -42.62 -4.67 -14.30
C ALA A 128 -43.20 -3.30 -14.72
N GLN A 129 -42.76 -2.22 -14.07
CA GLN A 129 -43.14 -0.86 -14.50
C GLN A 129 -42.63 -0.50 -15.90
N SER A 130 -41.39 -0.88 -16.24
CA SER A 130 -40.86 -0.63 -17.57
C SER A 130 -41.60 -1.40 -18.67
N GLN A 131 -42.08 -2.60 -18.36
CA GLN A 131 -42.94 -3.39 -19.27
C GLN A 131 -44.32 -2.78 -19.48
N LEU A 132 -44.88 -2.11 -18.46
CA LEU A 132 -46.20 -1.46 -18.53
C LEU A 132 -46.14 -0.07 -19.17
N LYS A 133 -45.00 0.61 -19.16
CA LYS A 133 -44.82 2.00 -19.61
C LYS A 133 -45.36 2.25 -21.03
N PRO A 134 -45.15 1.42 -22.05
CA PRO A 134 -45.69 1.64 -23.41
C PRO A 134 -47.24 1.55 -23.48
N TRP A 135 -47.88 0.96 -22.48
CA TRP A 135 -49.32 0.63 -22.46
C TRP A 135 -50.12 1.54 -21.54
N LEU A 136 -49.54 2.55 -20.92
CA LEU A 136 -50.20 3.41 -19.92
C LEU A 136 -51.39 4.18 -20.47
N SER A 137 -51.43 4.51 -21.75
CA SER A 137 -52.56 5.20 -22.42
C SER A 137 -53.67 4.26 -22.84
N PHE A 138 -53.53 2.95 -22.54
CA PHE A 138 -54.56 1.97 -22.87
C PHE A 138 -55.62 1.87 -21.77
N ASP A 139 -56.84 2.37 -22.06
CA ASP A 139 -57.94 2.48 -21.07
C ASP A 139 -58.82 1.22 -20.93
N LEU A 140 -58.60 0.19 -21.73
CA LEU A 140 -59.38 -1.05 -21.64
C LEU A 140 -58.79 -1.99 -20.58
N PRO A 141 -59.63 -2.59 -19.71
CA PRO A 141 -59.16 -3.63 -18.80
C PRO A 141 -58.59 -4.84 -19.54
N MET A 142 -57.48 -5.39 -19.06
CA MET A 142 -56.81 -6.52 -19.70
C MET A 142 -57.67 -7.80 -19.72
N GLU A 143 -58.60 -7.93 -18.81
CA GLU A 143 -59.62 -9.03 -18.77
C GLU A 143 -60.52 -9.03 -19.99
N GLN A 144 -60.68 -7.91 -20.66
CA GLN A 144 -61.50 -7.77 -21.87
C GLN A 144 -60.70 -8.00 -23.17
N MET A 145 -59.40 -8.22 -23.06
CA MET A 145 -58.46 -8.39 -24.18
C MET A 145 -58.42 -9.83 -24.74
N HIS A 146 -59.51 -10.57 -24.66
CA HIS A 146 -59.57 -11.90 -25.26
C HIS A 146 -60.35 -11.87 -26.58
N ASN A 147 -59.88 -12.70 -27.49
CA ASN A 147 -60.51 -12.85 -28.79
C ASN A 147 -61.99 -13.34 -28.62
N THR A 148 -62.90 -12.64 -29.25
CA THR A 148 -64.34 -13.02 -29.28
C THR A 148 -64.69 -13.74 -30.58
N ARG A 149 -65.91 -14.24 -30.72
CA ARG A 149 -66.36 -14.88 -31.97
C ARG A 149 -66.32 -13.96 -33.19
N ARG A 150 -66.30 -12.64 -32.98
CA ARG A 150 -66.34 -11.64 -34.08
C ARG A 150 -65.12 -10.79 -34.18
N VAL A 151 -64.33 -10.66 -33.14
CA VAL A 151 -63.20 -9.70 -33.02
C VAL A 151 -61.97 -10.40 -32.52
N ALA A 152 -60.85 -10.15 -33.18
CA ALA A 152 -59.50 -10.52 -32.78
C ALA A 152 -58.73 -9.28 -32.32
N HIS A 153 -58.05 -9.39 -31.19
CA HIS A 153 -57.22 -8.36 -30.63
C HIS A 153 -55.72 -8.71 -30.76
N PHE A 154 -54.89 -7.74 -31.16
CA PHE A 154 -53.45 -7.84 -31.20
C PHE A 154 -52.88 -6.65 -30.42
N LEU A 155 -52.13 -6.94 -29.41
CA LEU A 155 -51.43 -5.97 -28.59
C LEU A 155 -49.92 -6.25 -28.66
N GLY A 156 -49.13 -5.27 -29.05
CA GLY A 156 -47.67 -5.47 -29.21
C GLY A 156 -46.97 -4.26 -29.75
N THR A 157 -45.70 -4.43 -30.03
CA THR A 157 -44.85 -3.36 -30.56
C THR A 157 -44.41 -3.66 -31.98
N VAL A 158 -44.32 -2.62 -32.81
CA VAL A 158 -43.91 -2.71 -34.24
C VAL A 158 -43.07 -1.47 -34.57
N LYS A 159 -42.22 -1.54 -35.60
CA LYS A 159 -41.51 -0.36 -36.08
C LYS A 159 -42.48 0.66 -36.68
N ALA A 160 -42.32 1.95 -36.35
CA ALA A 160 -43.23 3.03 -36.78
C ALA A 160 -43.38 3.10 -38.32
N ALA A 161 -42.29 2.90 -39.06
CA ALA A 161 -42.32 2.90 -40.55
C ALA A 161 -43.14 1.72 -41.11
N GLU A 162 -43.01 0.52 -40.54
CA GLU A 162 -43.76 -0.69 -40.96
C GLU A 162 -45.24 -0.58 -40.58
N LEU A 163 -45.56 0.04 -39.45
CA LEU A 163 -46.93 0.29 -39.03
C LEU A 163 -47.71 1.14 -40.08
N GLN A 164 -47.06 2.18 -40.58
CA GLN A 164 -47.67 3.04 -41.59
C GLN A 164 -47.98 2.30 -42.89
N GLN A 165 -47.06 1.40 -43.34
CA GLN A 165 -47.31 0.57 -44.50
C GLN A 165 -48.44 -0.43 -44.27
N CYS A 166 -48.53 -1.02 -43.07
CA CYS A 166 -49.63 -1.90 -42.67
C CYS A 166 -50.99 -1.14 -42.67
N GLN A 167 -51.04 0.05 -42.15
CA GLN A 167 -52.25 0.88 -42.13
C GLN A 167 -52.77 1.21 -43.54
N GLU A 168 -51.87 1.50 -44.49
CA GLU A 168 -52.23 1.68 -45.90
C GLU A 168 -52.83 0.43 -46.51
N LYS A 169 -52.26 -0.75 -46.25
CA LYS A 169 -52.79 -2.04 -46.72
C LYS A 169 -54.16 -2.37 -46.13
N TRP A 170 -54.43 -1.94 -44.90
CA TRP A 170 -55.67 -2.27 -44.16
C TRP A 170 -56.77 -1.23 -44.37
N ALA A 171 -56.56 -0.16 -45.18
CA ALA A 171 -57.56 0.89 -45.39
C ALA A 171 -58.93 0.37 -45.91
N SER A 172 -58.95 -0.81 -46.57
CA SER A 172 -60.19 -1.46 -47.08
C SER A 172 -60.69 -2.58 -46.17
N LEU A 173 -60.00 -2.94 -45.10
CA LEU A 173 -60.34 -4.02 -44.18
C LEU A 173 -61.04 -3.49 -42.92
N PRO A 174 -61.92 -4.28 -42.28
CA PRO A 174 -62.54 -3.89 -41.02
C PRO A 174 -61.56 -4.05 -39.86
N VAL A 175 -60.55 -3.16 -39.79
CA VAL A 175 -59.48 -3.12 -38.80
C VAL A 175 -59.40 -1.72 -38.22
N VAL A 176 -59.29 -1.65 -36.89
CA VAL A 176 -59.01 -0.39 -36.16
C VAL A 176 -57.63 -0.52 -35.53
N VAL A 177 -56.77 0.47 -35.77
CA VAL A 177 -55.41 0.55 -35.22
C VAL A 177 -55.33 1.76 -34.33
N GLU A 178 -54.96 1.54 -33.10
CA GLU A 178 -54.68 2.65 -32.14
C GLU A 178 -53.23 2.56 -31.71
N GLN A 179 -52.53 3.69 -31.90
CA GLN A 179 -51.13 3.84 -31.47
C GLN A 179 -51.14 4.38 -30.06
N LEU A 180 -50.66 3.58 -29.10
CA LEU A 180 -50.71 3.88 -27.68
C LEU A 180 -49.49 4.70 -27.25
N SER A 181 -48.32 4.38 -27.75
CA SER A 181 -47.10 5.12 -27.50
C SER A 181 -46.10 4.99 -28.65
N ALA A 182 -45.17 5.92 -28.76
CA ALA A 182 -44.01 5.82 -29.67
C ALA A 182 -42.74 6.18 -28.90
N GLU A 183 -41.82 5.24 -28.83
CA GLU A 183 -40.47 5.49 -28.32
C GLU A 183 -39.45 5.17 -29.43
N HIS A 184 -38.69 6.21 -29.84
CA HIS A 184 -37.70 6.15 -30.92
C HIS A 184 -38.32 5.63 -32.23
N ASP A 185 -37.97 4.42 -32.68
CA ASP A 185 -38.39 3.79 -33.94
C ASP A 185 -39.48 2.72 -33.72
N THR A 186 -39.91 2.48 -32.47
CA THR A 186 -40.94 1.48 -32.11
C THR A 186 -42.21 2.13 -31.62
N ALA A 187 -43.34 1.70 -32.19
CA ALA A 187 -44.68 2.08 -31.74
C ALA A 187 -45.35 0.93 -30.99
N ALA A 188 -45.90 1.21 -29.83
CA ALA A 188 -46.80 0.32 -29.12
C ALA A 188 -48.20 0.50 -29.69
N VAL A 189 -48.82 -0.58 -30.14
CA VAL A 189 -50.11 -0.56 -30.87
C VAL A 189 -51.11 -1.58 -30.33
N TRP A 190 -52.33 -1.15 -30.31
CA TRP A 190 -53.47 -2.02 -30.18
C TRP A 190 -54.22 -2.11 -31.51
N ILE A 191 -54.44 -3.32 -31.99
CA ILE A 191 -55.11 -3.57 -33.25
C ILE A 191 -56.34 -4.45 -32.98
N CYS A 192 -57.49 -3.98 -33.42
CA CYS A 192 -58.76 -4.66 -33.32
C CYS A 192 -59.23 -4.99 -34.74
N ALA A 193 -59.29 -6.30 -35.05
CA ALA A 193 -59.65 -6.78 -36.38
C ALA A 193 -60.93 -7.64 -36.33
N HIS A 194 -61.80 -7.52 -37.34
CA HIS A 194 -62.90 -8.45 -37.48
C HIS A 194 -62.37 -9.86 -37.79
N GLN A 195 -63.06 -10.91 -37.35
CA GLN A 195 -62.58 -12.28 -37.44
C GLN A 195 -62.30 -12.73 -38.89
N SER A 196 -62.99 -12.16 -39.90
CA SER A 196 -62.72 -12.42 -41.34
C SER A 196 -61.35 -11.88 -41.82
N ALA A 197 -60.80 -10.86 -41.18
CA ALA A 197 -59.54 -10.25 -41.53
C ALA A 197 -58.37 -10.76 -40.64
N ARG A 198 -58.64 -11.59 -39.65
CA ARG A 198 -57.67 -12.03 -38.64
C ARG A 198 -56.38 -12.65 -39.23
N GLU A 199 -56.56 -13.60 -40.16
CA GLU A 199 -55.41 -14.33 -40.75
C GLU A 199 -54.51 -13.43 -41.58
N GLN A 200 -55.11 -12.51 -42.33
CA GLN A 200 -54.42 -11.55 -43.16
C GLN A 200 -53.66 -10.54 -42.28
N VAL A 201 -54.30 -9.96 -41.26
CA VAL A 201 -53.67 -9.04 -40.32
C VAL A 201 -52.56 -9.74 -39.53
N ALA A 202 -52.74 -10.98 -39.12
CA ALA A 202 -51.69 -11.72 -38.43
C ALA A 202 -50.51 -12.08 -39.32
N ALA A 203 -50.70 -12.27 -40.64
CA ALA A 203 -49.60 -12.46 -41.59
C ALA A 203 -48.84 -11.16 -41.83
N ASP A 204 -49.53 -10.06 -42.11
CA ASP A 204 -48.92 -8.74 -42.31
C ASP A 204 -48.12 -8.27 -41.06
N LEU A 205 -48.66 -8.52 -39.86
CA LEU A 205 -47.97 -8.21 -38.60
C LEU A 205 -46.69 -9.04 -38.40
N ARG A 206 -46.67 -10.30 -38.80
CA ARG A 206 -45.46 -11.13 -38.74
C ARG A 206 -44.39 -10.60 -39.69
N ASP A 207 -44.79 -10.22 -40.90
CA ASP A 207 -43.88 -9.66 -41.90
C ASP A 207 -43.32 -8.29 -41.49
N ALA A 208 -44.13 -7.50 -40.76
CA ALA A 208 -43.73 -6.21 -40.15
C ALA A 208 -42.88 -6.34 -38.88
N GLY A 209 -42.54 -7.56 -38.43
CA GLY A 209 -41.75 -7.78 -37.24
C GLY A 209 -42.48 -7.43 -35.91
N PHE A 210 -43.79 -7.60 -35.86
CA PHE A 210 -44.60 -7.36 -34.69
C PHE A 210 -44.21 -8.28 -33.53
N ALA A 211 -43.87 -7.69 -32.41
CA ALA A 211 -43.59 -8.39 -31.14
C ALA A 211 -44.82 -8.31 -30.24
N PRO A 212 -45.48 -9.43 -29.90
CA PRO A 212 -46.61 -9.45 -29.00
C PRO A 212 -46.24 -8.91 -27.60
N ALA A 213 -47.12 -8.16 -26.97
CA ALA A 213 -46.90 -7.66 -25.63
C ALA A 213 -46.77 -8.83 -24.63
N GLN A 214 -45.62 -8.89 -23.95
CA GLN A 214 -45.42 -9.82 -22.82
C GLN A 214 -45.79 -9.10 -21.54
N LEU A 215 -47.07 -9.04 -21.23
CA LEU A 215 -47.59 -8.46 -20.03
C LEU A 215 -47.80 -9.53 -18.96
N PRO A 216 -47.45 -9.25 -17.69
CA PRO A 216 -47.87 -10.11 -16.58
C PRO A 216 -49.40 -10.15 -16.51
N GLU A 217 -49.94 -11.25 -16.01
CA GLU A 217 -51.37 -11.34 -15.75
C GLU A 217 -51.77 -10.36 -14.62
N PHE A 218 -52.61 -9.37 -14.94
CA PHE A 218 -53.16 -8.44 -13.97
C PHE A 218 -54.61 -8.09 -14.30
N THR A 219 -55.34 -7.62 -13.30
CA THR A 219 -56.73 -7.18 -13.43
C THR A 219 -56.81 -5.67 -13.49
N GLY A 220 -57.70 -5.14 -14.34
CA GLY A 220 -57.86 -3.69 -14.54
C GLY A 220 -57.04 -3.10 -15.70
N THR A 221 -56.87 -1.79 -15.72
CA THR A 221 -56.13 -1.08 -16.75
C THR A 221 -54.63 -1.06 -16.47
N ALA A 222 -53.79 -0.84 -17.50
CA ALA A 222 -52.33 -0.70 -17.36
C ALA A 222 -51.96 0.48 -16.45
N ALA A 223 -52.72 1.56 -16.48
CA ALA A 223 -52.55 2.73 -15.59
C ALA A 223 -52.83 2.39 -14.12
N GLU A 224 -53.91 1.66 -13.83
CA GLU A 224 -54.23 1.21 -12.46
C GLU A 224 -53.15 0.28 -11.93
N GLN A 225 -52.65 -0.65 -12.76
CA GLN A 225 -51.59 -1.56 -12.37
C GLN A 225 -50.29 -0.82 -12.12
N SER A 226 -49.93 0.15 -12.98
CA SER A 226 -48.76 1.01 -12.79
C SER A 226 -48.83 1.79 -11.47
N ALA A 227 -50.01 2.32 -11.13
CA ALA A 227 -50.23 3.01 -9.85
C ALA A 227 -50.10 2.06 -8.64
N ARG A 228 -50.56 0.81 -8.74
CA ARG A 228 -50.35 -0.21 -7.70
C ARG A 228 -48.86 -0.52 -7.53
N LEU A 229 -48.13 -0.76 -8.61
CA LEU A 229 -46.71 -1.03 -8.55
C LEU A 229 -45.92 0.17 -7.98
N GLU A 230 -46.31 1.40 -8.29
CA GLU A 230 -45.70 2.61 -7.71
C GLU A 230 -45.97 2.72 -6.21
N ASN A 231 -47.18 2.38 -5.74
CA ASN A 231 -47.47 2.31 -4.32
C ASN A 231 -46.67 1.22 -3.59
N GLU A 232 -46.56 0.02 -4.19
CA GLU A 232 -45.72 -1.06 -3.64
C GLU A 232 -44.25 -0.63 -3.58
N LYS A 233 -43.74 0.00 -4.62
CA LYS A 233 -42.36 0.55 -4.67
C LYS A 233 -42.14 1.59 -3.55
N ASN A 234 -43.08 2.52 -3.36
CA ASN A 234 -43.01 3.52 -2.31
C ASN A 234 -43.06 2.90 -0.91
N GLU A 235 -43.81 1.84 -0.71
CA GLU A 235 -43.84 1.08 0.57
C GLU A 235 -42.50 0.40 0.83
N ILE A 236 -41.90 -0.24 -0.17
CA ILE A 236 -40.56 -0.86 -0.03
C ILE A 236 -39.49 0.21 0.22
N LEU A 237 -39.58 1.37 -0.42
CA LEU A 237 -38.66 2.49 -0.16
C LEU A 237 -38.75 2.98 1.28
N ARG A 238 -39.97 3.09 1.85
CA ARG A 238 -40.16 3.41 3.28
C ARG A 238 -39.56 2.35 4.19
N GLN A 239 -39.74 1.08 3.86
CA GLN A 239 -39.15 -0.03 4.63
C GLN A 239 -37.63 -0.02 4.53
N GLN A 240 -37.07 0.38 3.38
CA GLN A 240 -35.62 0.57 3.20
C GLN A 240 -35.10 1.77 4.03
N GLU A 241 -35.88 2.85 4.14
CA GLU A 241 -35.53 3.98 5.01
C GLU A 241 -35.55 3.58 6.49
N ALA A 242 -36.51 2.78 6.91
CA ALA A 242 -36.55 2.22 8.28
C ALA A 242 -35.33 1.33 8.55
N LEU A 243 -34.95 0.49 7.58
CA LEU A 243 -33.75 -0.36 7.66
C LEU A 243 -32.47 0.48 7.82
N VAL A 244 -32.38 1.64 7.16
CA VAL A 244 -31.25 2.58 7.35
C VAL A 244 -31.19 3.10 8.79
N GLN A 245 -32.33 3.33 9.44
CA GLN A 245 -32.34 3.73 10.85
C GLN A 245 -31.91 2.57 11.77
N ASP A 246 -32.30 1.34 11.46
CA ASP A 246 -31.84 0.16 12.20
C ASP A 246 -30.32 -0.02 12.07
N TRP A 247 -29.74 0.20 10.85
CA TRP A 247 -28.30 0.20 10.64
C TRP A 247 -27.59 1.32 11.43
N LYS A 248 -28.17 2.52 11.48
CA LYS A 248 -27.62 3.62 12.30
C LYS A 248 -27.62 3.28 13.78
N ALA A 249 -28.69 2.68 14.29
CA ALA A 249 -28.76 2.22 15.68
C ALA A 249 -27.70 1.16 15.98
N LEU A 250 -27.55 0.15 15.09
CA LEU A 250 -26.55 -0.89 15.23
C LEU A 250 -25.13 -0.35 15.14
N SER A 251 -24.90 0.67 14.31
CA SER A 251 -23.59 1.30 14.13
C SER A 251 -23.09 2.03 15.39
N ALA A 252 -23.91 2.27 16.39
CA ALA A 252 -23.48 2.76 17.71
C ALA A 252 -22.53 1.76 18.39
N GLU A 253 -22.72 0.45 18.14
CA GLU A 253 -21.89 -0.64 18.68
C GLU A 253 -20.57 -0.84 17.91
N LEU A 254 -20.30 -0.04 16.87
CA LEU A 254 -19.13 -0.17 16.00
C LEU A 254 -17.80 -0.22 16.79
N THR A 255 -17.69 0.58 17.86
CA THR A 255 -16.48 0.61 18.69
C THR A 255 -16.30 -0.71 19.45
N HIS A 256 -17.37 -1.30 19.98
CA HIS A 256 -17.33 -2.58 20.66
C HIS A 256 -16.96 -3.71 19.70
N LEU A 257 -17.51 -3.72 18.49
CA LEU A 257 -17.16 -4.69 17.44
C LEU A 257 -15.68 -4.59 17.04
N LYS A 258 -15.14 -3.37 16.93
CA LYS A 258 -13.71 -3.14 16.64
C LYS A 258 -12.80 -3.67 17.74
N VAL A 259 -13.13 -3.41 19.02
CA VAL A 259 -12.36 -3.93 20.15
C VAL A 259 -12.41 -5.44 20.22
N TRP A 260 -13.58 -6.02 19.97
CA TRP A 260 -13.73 -7.49 19.95
C TRP A 260 -12.96 -8.13 18.81
N TYR A 261 -12.96 -7.51 17.63
CA TYR A 261 -12.12 -7.96 16.51
C TYR A 261 -10.63 -8.01 16.89
N ASP A 262 -10.12 -6.94 17.52
CA ASP A 262 -8.72 -6.89 17.93
C ASP A 262 -8.40 -7.90 19.05
N ALA A 263 -9.32 -8.13 19.98
CA ALA A 263 -9.18 -9.17 21.01
C ALA A 263 -9.13 -10.58 20.42
N LEU A 264 -9.99 -10.87 19.44
CA LEU A 264 -9.97 -12.16 18.72
C LEU A 264 -8.72 -12.31 17.83
N THR A 265 -8.19 -11.23 17.27
CA THR A 265 -6.92 -11.25 16.52
C THR A 265 -5.76 -11.64 17.44
N ILE A 266 -5.73 -11.12 18.67
CA ILE A 266 -4.75 -11.49 19.69
C ILE A 266 -4.88 -12.99 20.07
N GLU A 267 -6.10 -13.50 20.25
CA GLU A 267 -6.37 -14.94 20.50
C GLU A 267 -5.92 -15.79 19.30
N ARG A 268 -6.25 -15.37 18.07
CA ARG A 268 -5.81 -16.03 16.84
C ARG A 268 -4.31 -16.19 16.76
N ASP A 269 -3.55 -15.11 17.02
CA ASP A 269 -2.09 -15.12 16.98
C ASP A 269 -1.52 -16.08 18.05
N GLN A 270 -2.16 -16.21 19.22
CA GLN A 270 -1.78 -17.20 20.24
C GLN A 270 -2.04 -18.64 19.77
N LEU A 271 -3.18 -18.89 19.12
CA LEU A 271 -3.52 -20.22 18.60
C LEU A 271 -2.58 -20.63 17.45
N GLU A 272 -2.24 -19.67 16.58
CA GLU A 272 -1.29 -19.90 15.50
C GLU A 272 0.12 -20.18 16.04
N ALA A 273 0.56 -19.44 17.07
CA ALA A 273 1.80 -19.70 17.79
C ALA A 273 1.80 -21.08 18.47
N ALA A 274 0.68 -21.49 19.08
CA ALA A 274 0.52 -22.81 19.67
C ALA A 274 0.65 -23.93 18.62
N ARG A 275 0.11 -23.72 17.42
CA ARG A 275 0.22 -24.67 16.29
C ARG A 275 1.66 -24.85 15.80
N GLN A 276 2.52 -23.85 15.96
CA GLN A 276 3.94 -23.93 15.60
C GLN A 276 4.77 -24.71 16.63
N THR A 277 4.22 -25.01 17.81
CA THR A 277 4.90 -25.81 18.85
C THR A 277 4.77 -27.31 18.58
N ILE A 278 5.74 -28.06 19.09
CA ILE A 278 5.70 -29.52 19.09
C ILE A 278 5.23 -29.97 20.47
N GLY A 279 4.29 -30.92 20.53
CA GLY A 279 3.74 -31.35 21.81
C GLY A 279 3.35 -32.79 21.86
N THR A 280 3.52 -33.38 23.06
CA THR A 280 2.93 -34.65 23.46
C THR A 280 1.64 -34.39 24.24
N GLY A 281 0.97 -35.44 24.71
CA GLY A 281 -0.20 -35.30 25.58
C GLY A 281 0.04 -34.51 26.88
N LYS A 282 1.30 -34.42 27.36
CA LYS A 282 1.63 -33.81 28.67
C LYS A 282 2.60 -32.64 28.59
N ALA A 283 3.48 -32.55 27.60
CA ALA A 283 4.49 -31.53 27.46
C ALA A 283 4.48 -30.92 26.06
N PHE A 284 5.01 -29.72 25.92
CA PHE A 284 5.23 -29.04 24.63
C PHE A 284 6.63 -28.45 24.60
N LEU A 285 7.18 -28.36 23.38
CA LEU A 285 8.45 -27.71 23.05
C LEU A 285 8.16 -26.54 22.14
N LEU A 286 8.63 -25.38 22.51
CA LEU A 286 8.59 -24.16 21.72
C LEU A 286 10.01 -23.82 21.29
N HIS A 287 10.20 -23.62 20.01
CA HIS A 287 11.45 -23.16 19.41
C HIS A 287 11.29 -21.76 18.86
N GLY A 288 12.30 -20.90 19.03
CA GLY A 288 12.20 -19.53 18.54
C GLY A 288 13.49 -18.72 18.66
N TRP A 289 13.34 -17.45 18.32
CA TRP A 289 14.43 -16.46 18.34
C TRP A 289 14.11 -15.32 19.30
N VAL A 290 15.12 -14.84 19.99
CA VAL A 290 15.00 -13.73 20.94
C VAL A 290 16.24 -12.83 20.87
N PRO A 291 16.13 -11.51 20.98
CA PRO A 291 17.27 -10.60 21.09
C PRO A 291 18.12 -10.96 22.31
N ALA A 292 19.45 -10.98 22.16
CA ALA A 292 20.39 -11.39 23.22
C ALA A 292 20.21 -10.58 24.51
N GLU A 293 19.89 -9.28 24.39
CA GLU A 293 19.74 -8.37 25.55
C GLU A 293 18.58 -8.75 26.47
N VAL A 294 17.49 -9.29 25.91
CA VAL A 294 16.27 -9.63 26.66
C VAL A 294 16.11 -11.13 26.90
N ALA A 295 16.99 -11.96 26.34
CA ALA A 295 16.89 -13.42 26.40
C ALA A 295 16.79 -13.96 27.83
N GLN A 296 17.65 -13.47 28.74
CA GLN A 296 17.66 -13.90 30.13
C GLN A 296 16.39 -13.44 30.88
N GLN A 297 15.89 -12.24 30.60
CA GLN A 297 14.64 -11.73 31.20
C GLN A 297 13.43 -12.58 30.79
N VAL A 298 13.39 -13.02 29.52
CA VAL A 298 12.35 -13.92 29.01
C VAL A 298 12.42 -15.26 29.74
N ALA A 299 13.62 -15.85 29.87
CA ALA A 299 13.81 -17.14 30.55
C ALA A 299 13.36 -17.06 32.03
N ASP A 300 13.79 -16.03 32.75
CA ASP A 300 13.45 -15.85 34.15
C ASP A 300 11.94 -15.63 34.35
N LYS A 301 11.31 -14.87 33.45
CA LYS A 301 9.84 -14.69 33.45
C LYS A 301 9.10 -15.99 33.20
N CYS A 302 9.54 -16.80 32.25
CA CYS A 302 8.94 -18.10 31.96
C CYS A 302 9.06 -19.05 33.15
N ARG A 303 10.25 -19.13 33.76
CA ARG A 303 10.49 -19.98 34.96
C ARG A 303 9.65 -19.53 36.17
N SER A 304 9.46 -18.22 36.34
CA SER A 304 8.64 -17.70 37.45
C SER A 304 7.15 -18.03 37.30
N LEU A 305 6.67 -18.20 36.07
CA LEU A 305 5.26 -18.51 35.76
C LEU A 305 4.98 -20.02 35.76
N ALA A 306 5.93 -20.81 35.34
CA ALA A 306 5.87 -22.27 35.28
C ALA A 306 7.16 -22.86 35.86
N PRO A 307 7.21 -23.21 37.15
CA PRO A 307 8.41 -23.70 37.80
C PRO A 307 8.98 -24.97 37.17
N THR A 308 8.16 -25.74 36.44
CA THR A 308 8.56 -26.96 35.69
C THR A 308 9.08 -26.64 34.29
N CYS A 309 9.16 -25.37 33.91
CA CYS A 309 9.65 -24.97 32.61
C CYS A 309 11.18 -25.02 32.54
N SER A 310 11.74 -25.72 31.55
CA SER A 310 13.14 -25.61 31.17
C SER A 310 13.26 -24.63 30.00
N VAL A 311 14.18 -23.68 30.10
CA VAL A 311 14.48 -22.71 29.06
C VAL A 311 15.97 -22.78 28.79
N ASP A 312 16.34 -23.18 27.57
CA ASP A 312 17.70 -23.23 27.08
C ASP A 312 17.92 -22.10 26.07
N ILE A 313 19.00 -21.36 26.28
CA ILE A 313 19.39 -20.24 25.42
C ILE A 313 20.71 -20.58 24.77
N ASN A 314 20.74 -20.66 23.46
CA ASN A 314 21.90 -21.06 22.68
C ASN A 314 22.27 -19.99 21.66
N ASP A 315 23.54 -19.95 21.28
CA ASP A 315 23.97 -19.14 20.14
C ASP A 315 23.51 -19.78 18.82
N PRO A 316 23.27 -18.98 17.76
CA PRO A 316 22.91 -19.53 16.46
C PRO A 316 24.01 -20.45 15.92
N ALA A 317 23.66 -21.66 15.47
CA ALA A 317 24.57 -22.57 14.82
C ALA A 317 25.06 -22.02 13.46
N GLU A 318 26.14 -22.62 12.91
CA GLU A 318 26.69 -22.12 11.61
C GLU A 318 25.70 -22.24 10.44
N GLY A 319 24.75 -23.16 10.50
CA GLY A 319 23.72 -23.37 9.48
C GLY A 319 22.40 -22.66 9.74
N ASP A 320 22.24 -22.00 10.89
CA ASP A 320 21.01 -21.29 11.22
C ASP A 320 20.94 -19.94 10.50
N GLU A 321 19.73 -19.55 10.10
CA GLU A 321 19.41 -18.23 9.54
C GLU A 321 18.54 -17.44 10.54
N PRO A 322 19.15 -16.78 11.54
CA PRO A 322 18.41 -15.99 12.51
C PRO A 322 17.69 -14.82 11.84
N PRO A 323 16.51 -14.44 12.34
CA PRO A 323 15.82 -13.25 11.84
C PRO A 323 16.60 -11.98 12.19
N VAL A 324 16.45 -10.96 11.36
CA VAL A 324 17.16 -9.68 11.46
C VAL A 324 16.25 -8.64 12.13
N LEU A 325 16.74 -8.07 13.22
CA LEU A 325 16.19 -6.89 13.87
C LEU A 325 17.23 -5.77 13.75
N LEU A 326 16.81 -4.63 13.20
CA LEU A 326 17.65 -3.43 13.15
C LEU A 326 17.33 -2.55 14.37
N ASP A 327 18.36 -2.08 15.04
CA ASP A 327 18.24 -1.10 16.14
C ASP A 327 19.22 0.04 15.89
N ASN A 328 18.72 1.09 15.27
CA ASN A 328 19.44 2.28 14.92
C ASN A 328 19.13 3.44 15.87
N ASN A 329 20.06 4.37 15.99
CA ASN A 329 19.86 5.61 16.72
C ASN A 329 18.61 6.36 16.21
N ARG A 330 17.99 7.16 17.07
CA ARG A 330 16.75 7.92 16.78
C ARG A 330 16.78 8.73 15.48
N VAL A 331 17.97 9.19 15.05
CA VAL A 331 18.17 9.96 13.83
C VAL A 331 18.18 9.05 12.60
N ASN A 332 18.79 7.87 12.70
CA ASN A 332 18.95 6.93 11.59
C ASN A 332 17.76 5.95 11.46
N ALA A 333 17.07 5.65 12.57
CA ALA A 333 15.95 4.72 12.60
C ALA A 333 14.84 4.98 11.53
N PRO A 334 14.48 6.23 11.18
CA PRO A 334 13.55 6.46 10.08
C PRO A 334 14.01 5.89 8.73
N TYR A 335 15.33 5.94 8.47
CA TYR A 335 15.93 5.49 7.21
C TYR A 335 15.97 3.97 7.05
N GLU A 336 15.72 3.19 8.14
CA GLU A 336 15.50 1.76 8.06
C GLU A 336 14.36 1.42 7.07
N SER A 337 13.33 2.29 6.98
CA SER A 337 12.25 2.12 6.01
C SER A 337 12.71 2.15 4.55
N VAL A 338 13.81 2.83 4.27
CA VAL A 338 14.42 2.86 2.92
C VAL A 338 15.18 1.56 2.67
N VAL A 339 15.91 1.04 3.67
CA VAL A 339 16.58 -0.26 3.57
C VAL A 339 15.57 -1.41 3.47
N GLU A 340 14.54 -1.41 4.35
CA GLU A 340 13.43 -2.39 4.31
C GLU A 340 12.70 -2.38 2.96
N GLY A 341 12.64 -1.23 2.29
CA GLY A 341 12.03 -1.07 0.96
C GLY A 341 12.81 -1.75 -0.18
N PHE A 342 14.07 -2.04 0.04
CA PHE A 342 14.92 -2.80 -0.89
C PHE A 342 14.97 -4.28 -0.47
N ALA A 343 15.70 -4.57 0.60
CA ALA A 343 15.80 -5.88 1.23
C ALA A 343 16.39 -5.70 2.63
N LEU A 344 16.22 -6.70 3.51
CA LEU A 344 16.96 -6.74 4.77
C LEU A 344 18.37 -7.32 4.54
N PRO A 345 19.40 -6.78 5.21
CA PRO A 345 20.74 -7.33 5.13
C PRO A 345 20.79 -8.73 5.75
N ALA A 346 21.64 -9.61 5.24
CA ALA A 346 21.87 -10.90 5.84
C ALA A 346 22.37 -10.74 7.29
N TYR A 347 21.96 -11.64 8.20
CA TYR A 347 22.25 -11.54 9.65
C TYR A 347 23.74 -11.34 9.97
N ARG A 348 24.65 -11.99 9.21
CA ARG A 348 26.11 -11.87 9.39
C ARG A 348 26.74 -10.72 8.61
N SER A 349 25.96 -9.88 7.94
CA SER A 349 26.41 -8.74 7.16
C SER A 349 26.50 -7.44 8.00
N VAL A 350 26.43 -6.30 7.39
CA VAL A 350 26.50 -4.98 8.01
C VAL A 350 25.27 -4.18 7.63
N ASP A 351 24.69 -3.46 8.60
CA ASP A 351 23.61 -2.52 8.34
C ASP A 351 24.16 -1.25 7.65
N PRO A 352 23.65 -0.90 6.46
CA PRO A 352 24.05 0.30 5.74
C PRO A 352 23.43 1.58 6.27
N THR A 353 22.38 1.50 7.10
CA THR A 353 21.50 2.63 7.45
C THR A 353 22.25 3.84 7.96
N ALA A 354 23.23 3.66 8.85
CA ALA A 354 23.97 4.76 9.46
C ALA A 354 24.82 5.54 8.45
N VAL A 355 25.41 4.86 7.45
CA VAL A 355 26.21 5.49 6.39
C VAL A 355 25.30 6.03 5.28
N MET A 356 24.24 5.31 4.95
CA MET A 356 23.29 5.69 3.91
C MET A 356 22.49 6.96 4.25
N ALA A 357 22.05 7.12 5.52
CA ALA A 357 21.15 8.19 5.92
C ALA A 357 21.62 9.62 5.55
N PRO A 358 22.87 10.04 5.87
CA PRO A 358 23.36 11.36 5.50
C PRO A 358 23.48 11.55 3.99
N PHE A 359 23.92 10.51 3.26
CA PHE A 359 23.97 10.57 1.80
C PHE A 359 22.58 10.66 1.19
N TYR A 360 21.61 9.88 1.69
CA TYR A 360 20.23 9.95 1.21
C TYR A 360 19.66 11.35 1.34
N ALA A 361 19.78 11.96 2.52
CA ALA A 361 19.29 13.32 2.76
C ALA A 361 19.99 14.35 1.85
N CYS A 362 21.32 14.23 1.69
CA CYS A 362 22.12 15.11 0.82
C CYS A 362 21.69 14.99 -0.65
N LEU A 363 21.59 13.76 -1.17
CA LEU A 363 21.22 13.51 -2.58
C LEU A 363 19.78 13.98 -2.85
N PHE A 364 18.84 13.72 -1.93
CA PHE A 364 17.48 14.22 -2.02
C PHE A 364 17.46 15.75 -2.10
N GLY A 365 18.21 16.41 -1.21
CA GLY A 365 18.31 17.86 -1.16
C GLY A 365 18.88 18.47 -2.44
N MET A 366 19.90 17.83 -3.03
CA MET A 366 20.49 18.26 -4.31
C MET A 366 19.53 18.13 -5.49
N MET A 367 18.67 17.10 -5.48
CA MET A 367 17.70 16.89 -6.57
C MET A 367 16.52 17.87 -6.49
N LEU A 368 16.01 18.14 -5.29
CA LEU A 368 14.91 19.07 -5.12
C LEU A 368 15.37 20.54 -5.14
N SER A 369 16.55 20.83 -4.61
CA SER A 369 17.39 22.03 -4.71
C SER A 369 16.68 23.40 -4.73
N ASP A 370 15.54 23.53 -4.04
CA ASP A 370 14.79 24.79 -3.90
C ASP A 370 14.49 25.07 -2.42
N ALA A 371 15.05 26.16 -1.89
CA ALA A 371 14.94 26.50 -0.47
C ALA A 371 13.51 26.81 -0.04
N GLY A 372 12.71 27.42 -0.91
CA GLY A 372 11.29 27.70 -0.64
C GLY A 372 10.47 26.42 -0.51
N TYR A 373 10.66 25.48 -1.43
CA TYR A 373 10.03 24.16 -1.35
C TYR A 373 10.48 23.39 -0.11
N GLY A 374 11.78 23.45 0.23
CA GLY A 374 12.32 22.84 1.45
C GLY A 374 11.63 23.38 2.72
N LEU A 375 11.46 24.69 2.84
CA LEU A 375 10.78 25.31 3.98
C LEU A 375 9.31 24.90 4.05
N VAL A 376 8.59 24.92 2.93
CA VAL A 376 7.18 24.48 2.88
C VAL A 376 7.05 23.02 3.32
N MET A 377 7.97 22.14 2.89
CA MET A 377 8.00 20.74 3.31
C MET A 377 8.27 20.61 4.80
N ILE A 378 9.25 21.31 5.36
CA ILE A 378 9.56 21.29 6.81
C ILE A 378 8.32 21.65 7.61
N VAL A 379 7.70 22.79 7.30
CA VAL A 379 6.49 23.27 8.01
C VAL A 379 5.34 22.29 7.85
N GLY A 380 5.09 21.79 6.63
CA GLY A 380 4.03 20.84 6.35
C GLY A 380 4.22 19.52 7.09
N ILE A 381 5.42 18.94 7.07
CA ILE A 381 5.74 17.67 7.74
C ILE A 381 5.62 17.82 9.26
N LEU A 382 6.17 18.90 9.84
CA LEU A 382 6.04 19.15 11.28
C LEU A 382 4.59 19.35 11.68
N ALA A 383 3.81 20.11 10.89
CA ALA A 383 2.38 20.28 11.14
C ALA A 383 1.65 18.91 11.12
N LEU A 384 1.95 18.04 10.15
CA LEU A 384 1.37 16.69 10.08
C LEU A 384 1.75 15.84 11.30
N ILE A 385 3.02 15.85 11.71
CA ILE A 385 3.50 15.06 12.85
C ILE A 385 2.87 15.55 14.17
N PHE A 386 2.85 16.87 14.42
CA PHE A 386 2.37 17.41 15.69
C PHE A 386 0.85 17.48 15.79
N LEU A 387 0.14 17.83 14.70
CA LEU A 387 -1.32 17.95 14.70
C LEU A 387 -2.02 16.61 14.57
N LYS A 388 -1.51 15.71 13.72
CA LYS A 388 -2.17 14.44 13.40
C LYS A 388 -1.59 13.23 14.14
N LYS A 389 -0.41 13.36 14.74
CA LYS A 389 0.26 12.32 15.54
C LYS A 389 0.21 10.94 14.86
N PRO A 390 0.84 10.75 13.70
CA PRO A 390 0.81 9.47 12.97
C PRO A 390 1.43 8.34 13.81
N ALA A 391 1.03 7.09 13.54
CA ALA A 391 1.66 5.93 14.18
C ALA A 391 3.16 5.90 13.92
N LYS A 392 3.96 5.44 14.89
CA LYS A 392 5.44 5.44 14.82
C LYS A 392 5.97 4.85 13.51
N LYS A 393 5.39 3.74 13.05
CA LYS A 393 5.79 3.09 11.79
C LYS A 393 5.57 4.00 10.57
N ASN A 394 4.42 4.65 10.49
CA ASN A 394 4.07 5.53 9.37
C ASN A 394 4.76 6.89 9.44
N ALA A 395 5.16 7.31 10.64
CA ALA A 395 5.95 8.52 10.85
C ALA A 395 7.40 8.40 10.32
N ARG A 396 7.94 7.17 10.14
CA ARG A 396 9.31 6.97 9.63
C ARG A 396 9.52 7.67 8.28
N LEU A 397 8.63 7.48 7.31
CA LEU A 397 8.72 8.13 6.01
C LEU A 397 8.70 9.66 6.11
N LEU A 398 7.85 10.22 6.99
CA LEU A 398 7.81 11.67 7.20
C LEU A 398 9.13 12.21 7.75
N TRP A 399 9.80 11.47 8.65
CA TRP A 399 11.11 11.86 9.15
C TRP A 399 12.22 11.75 8.10
N VAL A 400 12.17 10.76 7.20
CA VAL A 400 13.08 10.66 6.04
C VAL A 400 12.92 11.90 5.14
N LEU A 401 11.67 12.23 4.80
CA LEU A 401 11.36 13.42 4.00
C LEU A 401 11.75 14.72 4.72
N PHE A 402 11.61 14.79 6.05
CA PHE A 402 12.07 15.92 6.84
C PHE A 402 13.60 16.12 6.73
N GLY A 403 14.38 15.04 6.87
CA GLY A 403 15.83 15.11 6.67
C GLY A 403 16.21 15.57 5.27
N GLY A 404 15.51 15.06 4.24
CA GLY A 404 15.65 15.53 2.86
C GLY A 404 15.28 17.00 2.68
N ALA A 405 14.17 17.45 3.31
CA ALA A 405 13.72 18.85 3.23
C ALA A 405 14.74 19.83 3.87
N VAL A 406 15.37 19.44 4.99
CA VAL A 406 16.44 20.25 5.62
C VAL A 406 17.60 20.42 4.63
N MET A 407 18.05 19.35 4.00
CA MET A 407 19.11 19.42 3.01
C MET A 407 18.69 20.15 1.73
N THR A 408 17.40 20.10 1.37
CA THR A 408 16.85 20.91 0.27
C THR A 408 16.97 22.40 0.54
N VAL A 409 16.74 22.85 1.77
CA VAL A 409 16.95 24.26 2.15
C VAL A 409 18.44 24.63 2.01
N VAL A 410 19.35 23.76 2.45
CA VAL A 410 20.80 24.01 2.36
C VAL A 410 21.24 24.15 0.90
N TRP A 411 20.91 23.17 0.05
CA TRP A 411 21.29 23.19 -1.36
C TRP A 411 20.53 24.26 -2.16
N GLY A 412 19.24 24.51 -1.87
CA GLY A 412 18.46 25.57 -2.50
C GLY A 412 19.00 26.96 -2.18
N ALA A 413 19.48 27.17 -0.95
CA ALA A 413 20.17 28.41 -0.60
C ALA A 413 21.53 28.53 -1.30
N ALA A 414 22.29 27.43 -1.46
CA ALA A 414 23.53 27.41 -2.20
C ALA A 414 23.34 27.71 -3.70
N TYR A 415 22.26 27.23 -4.29
CA TYR A 415 21.89 27.44 -5.71
C TYR A 415 21.08 28.72 -5.93
N ASN A 416 20.73 29.45 -4.87
CA ASN A 416 19.92 30.68 -4.90
C ASN A 416 18.54 30.50 -5.53
N THR A 417 17.89 29.36 -5.29
CA THR A 417 16.55 29.05 -5.80
C THR A 417 15.53 29.09 -4.65
N TRP A 418 14.49 29.95 -4.78
CA TRP A 418 13.46 30.21 -3.78
C TRP A 418 12.08 30.22 -4.43
N MET A 419 11.50 29.06 -4.75
CA MET A 419 10.20 28.94 -5.46
C MET A 419 10.19 29.72 -6.78
N GLY A 420 11.27 29.62 -7.59
CA GLY A 420 11.42 30.36 -8.83
C GLY A 420 12.05 31.75 -8.71
N PHE A 421 12.05 32.35 -7.51
CA PHE A 421 12.71 33.65 -7.26
C PHE A 421 14.20 33.45 -6.96
N THR A 422 15.00 34.47 -7.28
CA THR A 422 16.41 34.56 -6.89
C THR A 422 16.57 35.58 -5.76
N SER A 423 17.35 35.20 -4.73
CA SER A 423 17.64 36.11 -3.62
C SER A 423 18.63 37.21 -4.03
N PRO A 424 18.46 38.47 -3.54
CA PRO A 424 19.38 39.56 -3.81
C PRO A 424 20.77 39.35 -3.22
N TRP A 425 20.95 38.41 -2.29
CA TRP A 425 22.25 38.12 -1.68
C TRP A 425 23.16 37.23 -2.52
N GLY A 426 22.69 36.76 -3.70
CA GLY A 426 23.41 35.86 -4.56
C GLY A 426 23.49 34.42 -4.00
N GLY A 427 23.82 33.48 -4.85
CA GLY A 427 24.12 32.08 -4.50
C GLY A 427 25.62 31.80 -4.60
N LEU A 428 26.04 30.70 -4.00
CA LEU A 428 27.40 30.17 -4.16
C LEU A 428 27.60 29.57 -5.55
N LEU A 429 26.52 29.07 -6.13
CA LEU A 429 26.48 28.31 -7.38
C LEU A 429 25.23 28.74 -8.17
N ASP A 430 25.39 28.83 -9.49
CA ASP A 430 24.26 29.15 -10.38
C ASP A 430 24.13 28.03 -11.43
N PRO A 431 23.19 27.10 -11.21
CA PRO A 431 23.02 25.97 -12.11
C PRO A 431 22.49 26.37 -13.50
N MET A 432 21.93 27.57 -13.64
CA MET A 432 21.31 28.03 -14.89
C MET A 432 22.30 28.80 -15.79
N ASN A 433 23.09 29.68 -15.19
CA ASN A 433 24.04 30.51 -15.95
C ASN A 433 25.43 29.84 -16.08
N ASP A 434 25.86 29.11 -15.03
CA ASP A 434 27.11 28.37 -15.02
C ASP A 434 26.90 26.92 -14.52
N PRO A 435 26.50 26.01 -15.41
CA PRO A 435 26.19 24.62 -15.04
C PRO A 435 27.43 23.78 -14.70
N MET A 436 28.63 24.15 -15.18
CA MET A 436 29.85 23.33 -15.07
C MET A 436 30.28 23.08 -13.62
N PRO A 437 30.35 24.08 -12.72
CA PRO A 437 30.72 23.85 -11.32
C PRO A 437 29.72 22.94 -10.61
N VAL A 438 28.42 23.11 -10.86
CA VAL A 438 27.36 22.30 -10.24
C VAL A 438 27.46 20.84 -10.68
N MET A 439 27.68 20.62 -11.98
CA MET A 439 27.90 19.29 -12.56
C MET A 439 29.12 18.60 -11.93
N MET A 440 30.21 19.32 -11.76
CA MET A 440 31.45 18.80 -11.14
C MET A 440 31.23 18.44 -9.67
N ILE A 441 30.45 19.23 -8.92
CA ILE A 441 30.07 18.92 -7.53
C ILE A 441 29.21 17.67 -7.48
N CYS A 442 28.21 17.52 -8.36
CA CYS A 442 27.39 16.31 -8.43
C CYS A 442 28.23 15.05 -8.67
N LEU A 443 29.18 15.11 -9.60
CA LEU A 443 30.12 14.01 -9.84
C LEU A 443 31.04 13.75 -8.64
N ALA A 444 31.56 14.79 -7.98
CA ALA A 444 32.38 14.65 -6.78
C ALA A 444 31.61 13.97 -5.63
N VAL A 445 30.38 14.42 -5.37
CA VAL A 445 29.50 13.78 -4.37
C VAL A 445 29.23 12.31 -4.75
N GLY A 446 29.03 12.02 -6.03
CA GLY A 446 28.88 10.65 -6.53
C GLY A 446 30.10 9.78 -6.25
N VAL A 447 31.32 10.28 -6.54
CA VAL A 447 32.55 9.56 -6.25
C VAL A 447 32.72 9.31 -4.74
N ILE A 448 32.45 10.31 -3.90
CA ILE A 448 32.51 10.17 -2.44
C ILE A 448 31.52 9.10 -1.96
N HIS A 449 30.33 9.08 -2.52
CA HIS A 449 29.31 8.10 -2.16
C HIS A 449 29.71 6.67 -2.59
N LEU A 450 30.24 6.50 -3.79
CA LEU A 450 30.78 5.21 -4.25
C LEU A 450 31.97 4.74 -3.39
N TYR A 451 32.84 5.66 -2.95
CA TYR A 451 33.94 5.33 -2.03
C TYR A 451 33.44 4.94 -0.65
N ALA A 452 32.36 5.55 -0.17
CA ALA A 452 31.71 5.11 1.06
C ALA A 452 31.20 3.65 0.91
N GLY A 453 30.64 3.28 -0.25
CA GLY A 453 30.24 1.90 -0.56
C GLY A 453 31.43 0.92 -0.56
N LEU A 454 32.52 1.28 -1.21
CA LEU A 454 33.77 0.49 -1.16
C LEU A 454 34.34 0.38 0.26
N GLY A 455 34.25 1.46 1.04
CA GLY A 455 34.63 1.47 2.45
C GLY A 455 33.81 0.49 3.29
N MET A 456 32.51 0.40 3.04
CA MET A 456 31.64 -0.58 3.69
C MET A 456 32.00 -2.02 3.28
N ALA A 457 32.30 -2.27 2.01
CA ALA A 457 32.79 -3.55 1.53
C ALA A 457 34.11 -3.95 2.19
N ALA A 458 35.05 -3.02 2.27
CA ALA A 458 36.34 -3.23 2.95
C ALA A 458 36.13 -3.55 4.45
N TYR A 459 35.27 -2.78 5.14
CA TYR A 459 34.93 -3.05 6.53
C TYR A 459 34.35 -4.46 6.75
N LEU A 460 33.47 -4.92 5.84
CA LEU A 460 32.90 -6.26 5.89
C LEU A 460 33.99 -7.33 5.74
N ASN A 461 34.93 -7.15 4.83
CA ASN A 461 36.07 -8.06 4.66
C ASN A 461 37.01 -8.07 5.87
N PHE A 462 37.27 -6.91 6.51
CA PHE A 462 38.01 -6.85 7.77
C PHE A 462 37.31 -7.61 8.88
N LYS A 463 35.99 -7.44 9.03
CA LYS A 463 35.16 -8.14 10.02
C LYS A 463 35.19 -9.66 9.83
N ARG A 464 35.30 -10.13 8.57
CA ARG A 464 35.42 -11.56 8.21
C ARG A 464 36.83 -12.12 8.37
N GLY A 465 37.78 -11.32 8.85
CA GLY A 465 39.17 -11.75 9.04
C GLY A 465 39.97 -11.90 7.75
N LYS A 466 39.54 -11.28 6.66
CA LYS A 466 40.19 -11.33 5.34
C LYS A 466 40.70 -9.94 4.89
N PRO A 467 41.66 -9.33 5.61
CA PRO A 467 42.11 -7.94 5.30
C PRO A 467 42.79 -7.80 3.95
N LEU A 468 43.47 -8.86 3.45
CA LEU A 468 44.13 -8.83 2.15
C LEU A 468 43.11 -8.78 1.01
N ASP A 469 41.95 -9.38 1.16
CA ASP A 469 40.88 -9.32 0.16
C ASP A 469 40.34 -7.90 0.03
N ALA A 470 40.25 -7.15 1.14
CA ALA A 470 39.89 -5.73 1.12
C ALA A 470 40.90 -4.90 0.31
N LEU A 471 42.22 -5.18 0.44
CA LEU A 471 43.26 -4.46 -0.28
C LEU A 471 43.15 -4.73 -1.79
N TYR A 472 42.98 -5.98 -2.18
CA TYR A 472 42.99 -6.38 -3.59
C TYR A 472 41.71 -6.03 -4.35
N ASP A 473 40.57 -6.10 -3.70
CA ASP A 473 39.26 -5.91 -4.35
C ASP A 473 38.72 -4.48 -4.20
N GLN A 474 38.92 -3.81 -3.05
CA GLN A 474 38.33 -2.49 -2.79
C GLN A 474 39.39 -1.36 -2.96
N PHE A 475 40.51 -1.45 -2.26
CA PHE A 475 41.51 -0.37 -2.31
C PHE A 475 42.16 -0.22 -3.68
N SER A 476 42.34 -1.30 -4.46
CA SER A 476 42.83 -1.24 -5.82
C SER A 476 41.94 -0.36 -6.72
N TRP A 477 40.59 -0.45 -6.58
CA TRP A 477 39.67 0.42 -7.29
C TRP A 477 39.72 1.87 -6.81
N ILE A 478 39.87 2.10 -5.50
CA ILE A 478 40.04 3.46 -4.95
C ILE A 478 41.29 4.11 -5.55
N PHE A 479 42.41 3.38 -5.60
CA PHE A 479 43.66 3.89 -6.19
C PHE A 479 43.52 4.14 -7.70
N ALA A 480 42.90 3.23 -8.44
CA ALA A 480 42.72 3.36 -9.88
C ALA A 480 41.82 4.57 -10.23
N LEU A 481 40.67 4.71 -9.56
CA LEU A 481 39.71 5.78 -9.83
C LEU A 481 40.22 7.14 -9.34
N THR A 482 40.83 7.20 -8.15
CA THR A 482 41.44 8.46 -7.64
C THR A 482 42.59 8.91 -8.54
N GLY A 483 43.43 7.96 -8.96
CA GLY A 483 44.54 8.24 -9.89
C GLY A 483 44.04 8.76 -11.24
N LEU A 484 42.99 8.13 -11.80
CA LEU A 484 42.38 8.57 -13.06
C LEU A 484 41.77 9.98 -12.94
N GLY A 485 41.09 10.27 -11.82
CA GLY A 485 40.53 11.59 -11.52
C GLY A 485 41.61 12.68 -11.42
N LEU A 486 42.72 12.41 -10.71
CA LEU A 486 43.84 13.32 -10.60
C LEU A 486 44.54 13.54 -11.97
N TYR A 487 44.66 12.50 -12.77
CA TYR A 487 45.22 12.59 -14.12
C TYR A 487 44.36 13.46 -15.04
N ALA A 488 43.05 13.35 -14.96
CA ALA A 488 42.12 14.07 -15.83
C ALA A 488 41.89 15.53 -15.42
N LEU A 489 41.90 15.84 -14.11
CA LEU A 489 41.50 17.14 -13.57
C LEU A 489 42.70 18.05 -13.20
N CYS A 490 43.85 17.47 -12.92
CA CYS A 490 45.01 18.23 -12.47
C CYS A 490 46.07 18.31 -13.58
N SER A 491 46.97 19.31 -13.45
CA SER A 491 48.12 19.49 -14.34
C SER A 491 49.43 19.51 -13.55
N GLY A 492 50.56 19.21 -14.21
CA GLY A 492 51.89 19.21 -13.62
C GLY A 492 52.19 17.97 -12.76
N THR A 493 52.84 18.16 -11.61
CA THR A 493 53.29 17.05 -10.74
C THR A 493 52.13 16.17 -10.23
N LEU A 494 50.96 16.74 -9.98
CA LEU A 494 49.78 16.00 -9.55
C LEU A 494 49.26 15.07 -10.64
N GLN A 495 49.38 15.45 -11.92
CA GLN A 495 49.03 14.61 -13.05
C GLN A 495 49.93 13.36 -13.13
N THR A 496 51.24 13.54 -12.91
CA THR A 496 52.20 12.42 -12.92
C THR A 496 51.97 11.47 -11.76
N ILE A 497 51.65 11.99 -10.56
CA ILE A 497 51.28 11.19 -9.39
C ILE A 497 49.97 10.42 -9.68
N GLY A 498 48.98 11.08 -10.29
CA GLY A 498 47.72 10.47 -10.69
C GLY A 498 47.92 9.28 -11.65
N LEU A 499 48.78 9.46 -12.67
CA LEU A 499 49.12 8.38 -13.60
C LEU A 499 49.78 7.20 -12.87
N GLY A 500 50.75 7.48 -11.97
CA GLY A 500 51.43 6.45 -11.18
C GLY A 500 50.43 5.66 -10.31
N LEU A 501 49.51 6.36 -9.66
CA LEU A 501 48.46 5.74 -8.81
C LEU A 501 47.48 4.88 -9.62
N THR A 502 47.10 5.34 -10.82
CA THR A 502 46.25 4.56 -11.75
C THR A 502 46.94 3.28 -12.17
N ILE A 503 48.21 3.37 -12.61
CA ILE A 503 49.01 2.20 -13.03
C ILE A 503 49.14 1.21 -11.86
N PHE A 504 49.41 1.70 -10.64
CA PHE A 504 49.51 0.87 -9.45
C PHE A 504 48.19 0.14 -9.14
N GLY A 505 47.06 0.85 -9.14
CA GLY A 505 45.74 0.27 -8.91
C GLY A 505 45.37 -0.80 -9.96
N VAL A 506 45.59 -0.49 -11.25
CA VAL A 506 45.35 -1.44 -12.35
C VAL A 506 46.30 -2.64 -12.27
N ALA A 507 47.56 -2.47 -11.89
CA ALA A 507 48.50 -3.56 -11.69
C ALA A 507 48.05 -4.51 -10.55
N LEU A 508 47.53 -3.96 -9.44
CA LEU A 508 46.95 -4.77 -8.36
C LEU A 508 45.73 -5.58 -8.85
N LEU A 509 44.83 -4.97 -9.62
CA LEU A 509 43.66 -5.67 -10.19
C LEU A 509 44.09 -6.80 -11.14
N LEU A 510 45.07 -6.57 -12.00
CA LEU A 510 45.57 -7.58 -12.94
C LEU A 510 46.25 -8.76 -12.24
N LEU A 511 47.06 -8.49 -11.23
CA LEU A 511 47.86 -9.50 -10.56
C LEU A 511 47.03 -10.35 -9.59
N PHE A 512 46.07 -9.73 -8.91
CA PHE A 512 45.31 -10.36 -7.79
C PHE A 512 43.82 -10.61 -8.08
N GLY A 513 43.23 -10.00 -9.10
CA GLY A 513 41.82 -10.11 -9.45
C GLY A 513 41.35 -11.52 -9.88
N GLY A 514 42.31 -12.39 -10.27
CA GLY A 514 42.01 -13.79 -10.63
C GLY A 514 42.52 -14.83 -9.64
N ARG A 515 42.78 -14.48 -8.37
CA ARG A 515 43.50 -15.30 -7.38
C ARG A 515 42.80 -16.63 -7.05
N GLU A 516 41.47 -16.75 -7.23
CA GLU A 516 40.71 -17.97 -7.00
C GLU A 516 40.99 -19.07 -8.03
N LYS A 517 41.55 -18.71 -9.21
CA LYS A 517 41.84 -19.64 -10.29
C LYS A 517 43.24 -20.22 -10.16
N LYS A 518 43.36 -21.56 -10.22
CA LYS A 518 44.64 -22.30 -10.06
C LYS A 518 45.63 -22.07 -11.24
N ASN A 519 45.15 -21.82 -12.45
CA ASN A 519 45.98 -21.66 -13.64
C ASN A 519 46.45 -20.22 -13.81
N PRO A 520 47.75 -19.94 -14.05
CA PRO A 520 48.27 -18.58 -14.18
C PRO A 520 47.66 -17.80 -15.36
N PHE A 521 47.38 -18.47 -16.46
CA PHE A 521 46.70 -17.86 -17.62
C PHE A 521 45.24 -17.52 -17.31
N ALA A 522 44.51 -18.41 -16.61
CA ALA A 522 43.16 -18.14 -16.17
C ALA A 522 43.09 -17.03 -15.11
N ARG A 523 44.16 -16.87 -14.30
CA ARG A 523 44.31 -15.78 -13.33
C ARG A 523 44.46 -14.42 -14.00
N LEU A 524 45.30 -14.36 -15.05
CA LEU A 524 45.47 -13.13 -15.85
C LEU A 524 44.19 -12.76 -16.58
N LEU A 525 43.49 -13.75 -17.14
CA LEU A 525 42.21 -13.53 -17.82
C LEU A 525 41.13 -13.06 -16.83
N GLY A 526 41.16 -13.55 -15.57
CA GLY A 526 40.31 -13.09 -14.47
C GLY A 526 40.55 -11.61 -14.11
N GLY A 527 41.84 -11.19 -14.03
CA GLY A 527 42.21 -9.80 -13.81
C GLY A 527 41.76 -8.88 -14.97
N LEU A 528 41.92 -9.34 -16.21
CA LEU A 528 41.44 -8.61 -17.39
C LEU A 528 39.90 -8.45 -17.38
N SER A 529 39.16 -9.48 -16.95
CA SER A 529 37.71 -9.40 -16.79
C SER A 529 37.29 -8.38 -15.74
N GLN A 530 38.07 -8.19 -14.67
CA GLN A 530 37.82 -7.15 -13.67
C GLN A 530 38.04 -5.74 -14.25
N ILE A 531 39.06 -5.56 -15.10
CA ILE A 531 39.26 -4.26 -15.78
C ILE A 531 38.11 -3.92 -16.72
N TYR A 532 37.51 -4.92 -17.39
CA TYR A 532 36.29 -4.70 -18.16
C TYR A 532 35.14 -4.14 -17.27
N GLY A 533 35.11 -4.48 -15.99
CA GLY A 533 34.25 -3.89 -15.00
C GLY A 533 34.42 -2.37 -14.80
N ALA A 534 35.55 -1.75 -15.28
CA ALA A 534 35.73 -0.30 -15.25
C ALA A 534 34.62 0.46 -15.99
N THR A 535 34.01 -0.16 -17.01
CA THR A 535 32.88 0.42 -17.75
C THR A 535 31.68 0.61 -16.84
N SER A 536 31.41 -0.34 -15.92
CA SER A 536 30.36 -0.21 -14.92
C SER A 536 30.62 0.95 -13.96
N TRP A 537 31.87 1.15 -13.52
CA TRP A 537 32.22 2.27 -12.64
C TRP A 537 32.00 3.63 -13.29
N ILE A 538 32.36 3.76 -14.58
CA ILE A 538 32.10 4.99 -15.35
C ILE A 538 30.58 5.22 -15.45
N SER A 539 29.81 4.18 -15.73
CA SER A 539 28.34 4.26 -15.78
C SER A 539 27.76 4.68 -14.44
N ASP A 540 28.26 4.11 -13.34
CA ASP A 540 27.84 4.45 -11.98
C ASP A 540 28.12 5.92 -11.66
N ILE A 541 29.31 6.43 -11.98
CA ILE A 541 29.67 7.83 -11.79
C ILE A 541 28.76 8.74 -12.63
N LEU A 542 28.53 8.40 -13.90
CA LEU A 542 27.67 9.18 -14.78
C LEU A 542 26.20 9.19 -14.31
N SER A 543 25.76 8.15 -13.57
CA SER A 543 24.42 8.11 -13.00
C SER A 543 24.14 9.28 -12.03
N TYR A 544 25.18 9.86 -11.41
CA TYR A 544 25.05 11.03 -10.52
C TYR A 544 24.78 12.34 -11.28
N MET A 545 24.91 12.37 -12.61
CA MET A 545 24.44 13.51 -13.42
C MET A 545 22.95 13.75 -13.28
N ARG A 546 22.20 12.78 -12.80
CA ARG A 546 20.79 12.91 -12.47
C ARG A 546 20.54 13.94 -11.37
N LEU A 547 21.45 14.10 -10.41
CA LEU A 547 21.39 15.13 -9.37
C LEU A 547 21.31 16.51 -9.99
N PHE A 548 22.21 16.76 -10.94
CA PHE A 548 22.24 18.02 -11.69
C PHE A 548 20.97 18.19 -12.53
N GLY A 549 20.58 17.16 -13.31
CA GLY A 549 19.41 17.26 -14.20
C GLY A 549 18.10 17.51 -13.47
N MET A 550 17.89 16.83 -12.33
CA MET A 550 16.68 17.03 -11.52
C MET A 550 16.67 18.39 -10.81
N GLY A 551 17.83 18.80 -10.24
CA GLY A 551 17.94 20.10 -9.59
C GLY A 551 17.71 21.26 -10.56
N LEU A 552 18.29 21.18 -11.77
CA LEU A 552 18.06 22.17 -12.82
C LEU A 552 16.58 22.20 -13.25
N ALA A 553 15.95 21.03 -13.45
CA ALA A 553 14.57 20.93 -13.83
C ALA A 553 13.62 21.57 -12.80
N THR A 554 13.88 21.37 -11.50
CA THR A 554 13.09 21.98 -10.41
C THR A 554 13.18 23.50 -10.45
N GLY A 555 14.39 24.06 -10.61
CA GLY A 555 14.61 25.51 -10.69
C GLY A 555 13.93 26.14 -11.91
N VAL A 556 14.10 25.53 -13.10
CA VAL A 556 13.45 26.01 -14.34
C VAL A 556 11.93 25.95 -14.23
N MET A 557 11.39 24.87 -13.68
CA MET A 557 9.93 24.72 -13.50
C MET A 557 9.37 25.84 -12.61
N GLY A 558 10.04 26.16 -11.50
CA GLY A 558 9.64 27.26 -10.62
C GLY A 558 9.59 28.61 -11.37
N GLN A 559 10.64 28.93 -12.12
CA GLN A 559 10.69 30.19 -12.89
C GLN A 559 9.62 30.27 -13.99
N VAL A 560 9.33 29.16 -14.68
CA VAL A 560 8.27 29.14 -15.70
C VAL A 560 6.90 29.37 -15.05
N ILE A 561 6.63 28.76 -13.90
CA ILE A 561 5.39 28.99 -13.14
C ILE A 561 5.27 30.47 -12.76
N ASP A 562 6.34 31.07 -12.22
CA ASP A 562 6.35 32.49 -11.83
C ASP A 562 6.14 33.43 -13.01
N MET A 563 6.76 33.12 -14.15
CA MET A 563 6.58 33.88 -15.38
C MET A 563 5.11 33.86 -15.84
N LEU A 564 4.48 32.68 -15.87
CA LEU A 564 3.06 32.53 -16.27
C LEU A 564 2.13 33.23 -15.29
N VAL A 565 2.36 33.09 -14.00
CA VAL A 565 1.57 33.78 -12.96
C VAL A 565 1.74 35.29 -13.06
N GLY A 566 2.97 35.78 -13.30
CA GLY A 566 3.27 37.20 -13.50
C GLY A 566 2.50 37.82 -14.65
N MET A 567 2.32 37.09 -15.77
CA MET A 567 1.48 37.56 -16.89
C MET A 567 0.00 37.69 -16.50
N ILE A 568 -0.50 36.81 -15.64
CA ILE A 568 -1.88 36.83 -15.17
C ILE A 568 -2.12 37.99 -14.20
N PHE A 569 -1.17 38.32 -13.33
CA PHE A 569 -1.27 39.43 -12.39
C PHE A 569 -1.42 40.80 -13.07
N GLN A 570 -0.97 40.94 -14.31
CA GLN A 570 -1.11 42.20 -15.10
C GLN A 570 -2.56 42.50 -15.51
N ASN A 571 -3.49 41.54 -15.39
CA ASN A 571 -4.89 41.68 -15.81
C ASN A 571 -5.83 42.29 -14.72
N GLY A 572 -5.31 43.08 -13.80
CA GLY A 572 -6.09 43.80 -12.78
C GLY A 572 -6.58 42.91 -11.62
N PRO A 573 -7.64 43.34 -10.87
CA PRO A 573 -8.04 42.63 -9.62
C PRO A 573 -8.46 41.18 -9.80
N ILE A 574 -9.09 40.85 -10.93
CA ILE A 574 -9.49 39.48 -11.28
C ILE A 574 -8.22 38.65 -11.55
N GLY A 575 -7.22 39.22 -12.20
CA GLY A 575 -5.92 38.60 -12.43
C GLY A 575 -5.18 38.28 -11.13
N TRP A 576 -5.31 39.12 -10.11
CA TRP A 576 -4.68 38.86 -8.80
C TRP A 576 -5.29 37.64 -8.10
N ILE A 577 -6.62 37.51 -8.11
CA ILE A 577 -7.28 36.33 -7.49
C ILE A 577 -6.91 35.07 -8.26
N LEU A 578 -7.07 35.07 -9.59
CA LEU A 578 -6.79 33.91 -10.42
C LEU A 578 -5.29 33.53 -10.39
N GLY A 579 -4.41 34.53 -10.46
CA GLY A 579 -2.96 34.33 -10.39
C GLY A 579 -2.52 33.76 -9.03
N SER A 580 -3.12 34.24 -7.93
CA SER A 580 -2.81 33.68 -6.60
C SER A 580 -3.23 32.22 -6.45
N VAL A 581 -4.41 31.86 -6.94
CA VAL A 581 -4.89 30.48 -6.95
C VAL A 581 -3.98 29.60 -7.82
N LEU A 582 -3.62 30.10 -9.01
CA LEU A 582 -2.72 29.36 -9.91
C LEU A 582 -1.32 29.23 -9.30
N PHE A 583 -0.78 30.28 -8.67
CA PHE A 583 0.52 30.23 -7.99
C PHE A 583 0.57 29.12 -6.96
N VAL A 584 -0.39 29.12 -6.01
CA VAL A 584 -0.44 28.10 -4.96
C VAL A 584 -0.65 26.69 -5.55
N GLY A 585 -1.58 26.54 -6.49
CA GLY A 585 -1.88 25.25 -7.11
C GLY A 585 -0.72 24.69 -7.92
N ALA A 586 -0.08 25.51 -8.76
CA ALA A 586 1.02 25.08 -9.61
C ALA A 586 2.29 24.77 -8.79
N HIS A 587 2.63 25.59 -7.78
CA HIS A 587 3.77 25.32 -6.90
C HIS A 587 3.52 24.11 -6.00
N ALA A 588 2.31 23.89 -5.49
CA ALA A 588 1.97 22.68 -4.73
C ALA A 588 2.10 21.41 -5.60
N PHE A 589 1.63 21.49 -6.85
CA PHE A 589 1.75 20.41 -7.81
C PHE A 589 3.23 20.13 -8.18
N SER A 590 3.99 21.19 -8.49
CA SER A 590 5.42 21.12 -8.79
C SER A 590 6.21 20.51 -7.62
N LEU A 591 5.95 20.97 -6.38
CA LEU A 591 6.56 20.43 -5.18
C LEU A 591 6.26 18.93 -5.04
N GLY A 592 5.00 18.51 -5.23
CA GLY A 592 4.60 17.11 -5.13
C GLY A 592 5.35 16.21 -6.12
N ILE A 593 5.40 16.61 -7.40
CA ILE A 593 6.09 15.83 -8.45
C ILE A 593 7.61 15.81 -8.22
N ASN A 594 8.22 16.96 -7.94
CA ASN A 594 9.65 17.05 -7.77
C ASN A 594 10.12 16.33 -6.48
N ALA A 595 9.36 16.42 -5.37
CA ALA A 595 9.66 15.69 -4.15
C ALA A 595 9.54 14.17 -4.35
N LEU A 596 8.51 13.70 -5.07
CA LEU A 596 8.38 12.29 -5.43
C LEU A 596 9.52 11.84 -6.34
N GLY A 597 9.89 12.64 -7.34
CA GLY A 597 11.03 12.39 -8.22
C GLY A 597 12.34 12.30 -7.44
N ALA A 598 12.60 13.25 -6.55
CA ALA A 598 13.79 13.27 -5.70
C ALA A 598 13.84 12.03 -4.80
N TYR A 599 12.70 11.62 -4.19
CA TYR A 599 12.60 10.40 -3.39
C TYR A 599 12.98 9.14 -4.20
N VAL A 600 12.32 8.93 -5.34
CA VAL A 600 12.53 7.73 -6.17
C VAL A 600 13.97 7.67 -6.70
N HIS A 601 14.50 8.79 -7.17
CA HIS A 601 15.85 8.83 -7.73
C HIS A 601 16.93 8.74 -6.65
N ALA A 602 16.72 9.28 -5.44
CA ALA A 602 17.60 9.08 -4.31
C ALA A 602 17.62 7.59 -3.88
N CYS A 603 16.46 6.94 -3.78
CA CYS A 603 16.40 5.49 -3.54
C CYS A 603 17.18 4.70 -4.59
N ARG A 604 17.02 5.03 -5.87
CA ARG A 604 17.74 4.34 -6.94
C ARG A 604 19.26 4.44 -6.80
N LEU A 605 19.80 5.63 -6.52
CA LEU A 605 21.24 5.82 -6.31
C LEU A 605 21.75 5.02 -5.10
N GLN A 606 20.92 4.86 -4.06
CA GLN A 606 21.26 4.01 -2.92
C GLN A 606 21.25 2.52 -3.30
N TYR A 607 20.20 2.06 -3.97
CA TYR A 607 19.96 0.63 -4.20
C TYR A 607 20.90 0.04 -5.26
N ILE A 608 21.15 0.78 -6.34
CA ILE A 608 21.94 0.26 -7.47
C ILE A 608 23.42 0.60 -7.29
N GLU A 609 23.74 1.88 -7.10
CA GLU A 609 25.11 2.36 -7.13
C GLU A 609 25.82 2.11 -5.78
N PHE A 610 25.14 2.29 -4.62
CA PHE A 610 25.78 2.14 -3.31
C PHE A 610 25.67 0.71 -2.78
N PHE A 611 24.45 0.14 -2.68
CA PHE A 611 24.27 -1.22 -2.15
C PHE A 611 24.90 -2.27 -3.07
N GLY A 612 24.87 -2.09 -4.38
CA GLY A 612 25.52 -2.99 -5.34
C GLY A 612 27.01 -3.22 -5.09
N LYS A 613 27.67 -2.45 -4.20
CA LYS A 613 29.10 -2.61 -3.87
C LYS A 613 29.36 -3.55 -2.70
N PHE A 614 28.44 -3.72 -1.76
CA PHE A 614 28.71 -4.47 -0.52
C PHE A 614 27.50 -5.19 0.07
N PHE A 615 26.28 -4.87 -0.36
CA PHE A 615 25.08 -5.35 0.30
C PHE A 615 24.83 -6.82 -0.02
N GLU A 616 24.65 -7.61 1.02
CA GLU A 616 24.27 -9.01 0.91
C GLU A 616 22.82 -9.17 1.35
N GLU A 617 21.95 -9.53 0.40
CA GLU A 617 20.54 -9.77 0.62
C GLU A 617 20.32 -11.15 1.29
N GLY A 618 19.15 -11.35 1.89
CA GLY A 618 18.72 -12.64 2.43
C GLY A 618 18.29 -12.60 3.90
N GLY A 619 18.29 -11.43 4.54
CA GLY A 619 17.78 -11.29 5.90
C GLY A 619 16.26 -11.49 5.96
N VAL A 620 15.79 -12.29 6.92
CA VAL A 620 14.36 -12.45 7.25
C VAL A 620 14.01 -11.47 8.37
N ALA A 621 12.92 -10.72 8.20
CA ALA A 621 12.50 -9.77 9.23
C ALA A 621 12.09 -10.46 10.51
N PHE A 622 12.59 -9.99 11.66
CA PHE A 622 12.15 -10.44 12.99
C PHE A 622 10.67 -10.10 13.22
N ARG A 623 9.85 -11.12 13.44
CA ARG A 623 8.40 -11.02 13.64
C ARG A 623 8.00 -11.61 14.99
N PRO A 624 8.24 -10.90 16.09
CA PRO A 624 7.91 -11.43 17.40
C PRO A 624 6.41 -11.64 17.57
N LEU A 625 6.05 -12.62 18.40
CA LEU A 625 4.70 -12.81 18.90
C LEU A 625 4.36 -11.63 19.81
N GLN A 626 3.55 -10.70 19.29
CA GLN A 626 3.16 -9.48 20.01
C GLN A 626 1.65 -9.21 19.83
N ARG A 627 1.09 -8.39 20.68
CA ARG A 627 -0.30 -7.95 20.55
C ARG A 627 -0.43 -7.04 19.32
N ARG A 628 -0.93 -7.57 18.21
CA ARG A 628 -1.21 -6.80 17.00
C ARG A 628 -2.68 -6.39 17.00
N THR A 629 -2.93 -5.10 16.87
CA THR A 629 -4.27 -4.53 16.81
C THR A 629 -4.45 -3.74 15.52
N LYS A 630 -5.66 -3.76 14.97
CA LYS A 630 -6.01 -3.09 13.71
C LYS A 630 -6.83 -1.83 13.92
N TYR A 631 -7.70 -1.82 14.90
CA TYR A 631 -8.70 -0.76 15.11
C TYR A 631 -8.48 0.07 16.37
N VAL A 632 -7.90 -0.52 17.43
CA VAL A 632 -7.66 0.16 18.70
C VAL A 632 -6.25 -0.13 19.21
N SER A 633 -5.64 0.83 19.89
CA SER A 633 -4.37 0.63 20.60
C SER A 633 -4.65 0.25 22.05
N ILE A 634 -4.29 -0.97 22.46
CA ILE A 634 -4.52 -1.46 23.82
C ILE A 634 -3.37 -1.01 24.69
N ARG A 635 -3.64 -0.16 25.69
CA ARG A 635 -2.64 0.18 26.72
C ARG A 635 -2.39 -1.02 27.62
N PRO A 636 -1.13 -1.40 27.88
CA PRO A 636 -0.82 -2.37 28.92
C PRO A 636 -1.29 -1.82 30.30
N GLU A 637 -1.73 -2.72 31.16
CA GLU A 637 -2.01 -2.33 32.55
C GLU A 637 -0.76 -1.70 33.17
N THR A 638 -0.94 -0.53 33.80
CA THR A 638 0.13 0.24 34.44
C THR A 638 0.86 -0.60 35.49
N GLY A 639 1.89 -1.28 35.07
CA GLY A 639 2.78 -2.12 35.89
C GLY A 639 4.19 -2.25 35.29
N SER A 640 4.36 -1.83 34.04
CA SER A 640 5.65 -1.79 33.34
C SER A 640 5.86 -0.39 32.78
N LYS A 641 6.28 0.55 33.63
CA LYS A 641 7.04 1.71 33.19
C LYS A 641 8.41 1.18 32.78
N ASP A 642 8.86 1.63 31.61
CA ASP A 642 10.20 1.47 31.04
C ASP A 642 10.45 0.13 30.29
N ALA A 643 10.13 0.13 28.99
CA ALA A 643 10.92 -0.52 27.95
C ALA A 643 10.89 0.36 26.67
#